data_82531387801b1f7462f59f5d7e4a6837
#
_entry.id   82531387801b1f7462f59f5d7e4a6837
#
_cell.length_a   1.000
_cell.length_b   1.000
_cell.length_c   1.000
_cell.angle_alpha   90.00
_cell.angle_beta   90.00
_cell.angle_gamma   90.00
#
_symmetry.space_group_name_H-M   'P 1'
#
loop_
_entity.id
_entity.type
_entity.pdbx_description
1 polymer ?
#
loop_
_entity_poly.entity_id
_entity_poly.type
_entity_poly.pdbx_seq_one_letter_code
_entity_poly.pdbx_strand_id
1 'polypeptide(L)'
;MGLFDKVFGSHSDKELKRISKTVDKIEALDESMQKLSDEELRHKTVEFKERLANGETLDDLLPEAYATVREASSRAIGLKHYRVQLIGGIILHQGRIAEMRTGEGKTLVSTLPAYLNALEEKGVHIVTVNDYLATRDAEWMGKVHFLGLTVGVVTNDMENDERREAYNCDITYITNNELGFDYLRDNMVIEKEDLVQRDLHYAIVDEVDSVLIDEARTPLIISGESGKSTELYRACDILARQMERGSSDGELSKMDILMNEDIEEDGDFLVNEKDKQIMLTADGVKKVEKFFHIENLADPENLAIQHNIILALRAHNLMFKDKDYVVKDDEVLIVDEFTGRIMPGRRYSDGLHQAIEAKENVKVKRESKTLATITFQNFFNKYDKKAGMTGTALTEEQEFREIYGMDVVVIPTNKPVQRIDHDDAIYKTKREKMNAVVEDIIESHAKGQPVLVGTITIEMSEELSAMLKKRGIKHNVLNAKFHEKEAEIISHAGEIGAVTIATNMAGRGTDIVLEDGVAELGGLKIIGTERHESRRIDNQLRGRAGRQGDPGESKFYLSLEDDLMRLFGSERMISIYNALGIPEGEEIQHKTISKTIEKAQKKIENNNFGIRKNLLDYDRVNNEQREVMYKERRRVLDGDDMKESVLGMMKETVANHVYQVISDELPPEEWDLAALNAELLPIVPLNKIVLTDAEKSSGKVDDLVARLQEETVALYEQKEKEFEDFDLREIERIILLKVIDRKWMDHIDDMDQLREGIGLQAYGQRDPVVEYRMAGFEMFNDMTKAIQEETTGALFHVQVEQKIEREEAPKITGTNKDAEVEKKPYVRKGAKVGRNDPCPCGSGKKYKNCCGRNK
;
A
#
# COMPACT_ATOMS: atom_id res chain seq x y z
N MET A 1 -28.45 -13.60 9.59
CA MET A 1 -29.59 -13.59 8.61
C MET A 1 -30.86 -13.22 9.35
N GLY A 2 -31.46 -12.09 8.98
CA GLY A 2 -32.72 -11.61 9.56
C GLY A 2 -33.90 -12.48 9.11
N LEU A 3 -35.03 -12.41 9.85
CA LEU A 3 -36.25 -13.13 9.45
C LEU A 3 -36.74 -12.74 8.04
N PHE A 4 -36.44 -11.51 7.61
CA PHE A 4 -36.73 -10.99 6.26
C PHE A 4 -35.92 -11.70 5.17
N ASP A 5 -34.64 -12.01 5.41
CA ASP A 5 -33.77 -12.68 4.42
C ASP A 5 -34.25 -14.12 4.14
N LYS A 6 -34.85 -14.79 5.14
CA LYS A 6 -35.39 -16.14 4.98
C LYS A 6 -36.65 -16.19 4.11
N VAL A 7 -37.40 -15.09 4.01
CA VAL A 7 -38.69 -15.04 3.28
C VAL A 7 -38.50 -14.45 1.87
N PHE A 8 -37.61 -13.46 1.69
CA PHE A 8 -37.44 -12.71 0.43
C PHE A 8 -36.13 -12.99 -0.31
N GLY A 9 -35.30 -13.88 0.22
CA GLY A 9 -33.95 -14.15 -0.29
C GLY A 9 -32.97 -13.00 0.00
N SER A 10 -31.68 -13.30 0.06
CA SER A 10 -30.61 -12.30 0.23
C SER A 10 -30.49 -11.42 -1.04
N HIS A 11 -29.75 -10.30 -0.93
CA HIS A 11 -29.37 -9.49 -2.09
C HIS A 11 -28.70 -10.35 -3.16
N SER A 12 -27.74 -11.16 -2.76
CA SER A 12 -27.02 -12.11 -3.64
C SER A 12 -27.96 -13.07 -4.34
N ASP A 13 -28.98 -13.63 -3.68
CA ASP A 13 -29.92 -14.57 -4.32
C ASP A 13 -30.73 -13.94 -5.46
N LYS A 14 -31.09 -12.66 -5.32
CA LYS A 14 -31.83 -11.92 -6.37
C LYS A 14 -30.93 -11.65 -7.57
N GLU A 15 -29.68 -11.26 -7.32
CA GLU A 15 -28.70 -11.01 -8.37
C GLU A 15 -28.32 -12.30 -9.10
N LEU A 16 -28.11 -13.40 -8.39
CA LEU A 16 -27.84 -14.71 -8.98
C LEU A 16 -28.96 -15.15 -9.93
N LYS A 17 -30.23 -14.92 -9.56
CA LYS A 17 -31.39 -15.22 -10.43
C LYS A 17 -31.40 -14.37 -11.70
N ARG A 18 -30.99 -13.10 -11.60
CA ARG A 18 -30.90 -12.19 -12.75
C ARG A 18 -29.79 -12.65 -13.71
N ILE A 19 -28.61 -12.94 -13.16
CA ILE A 19 -27.43 -13.35 -13.91
C ILE A 19 -27.61 -14.72 -14.56
N SER A 20 -28.33 -15.65 -13.92
CA SER A 20 -28.56 -17.01 -14.44
C SER A 20 -29.09 -17.04 -15.85
N LYS A 21 -29.93 -16.07 -16.27
CA LYS A 21 -30.46 -15.99 -17.63
C LYS A 21 -29.38 -15.71 -18.67
N THR A 22 -28.36 -14.93 -18.32
CA THR A 22 -27.20 -14.66 -19.17
C THR A 22 -26.31 -15.90 -19.27
N VAL A 23 -26.12 -16.59 -18.14
CA VAL A 23 -25.36 -17.85 -18.09
C VAL A 23 -26.03 -18.92 -18.96
N ASP A 24 -27.38 -19.02 -18.97
CA ASP A 24 -28.12 -19.96 -19.83
C ASP A 24 -27.84 -19.68 -21.32
N LYS A 25 -27.71 -18.38 -21.71
CA LYS A 25 -27.33 -18.03 -23.09
C LYS A 25 -25.90 -18.43 -23.42
N ILE A 26 -24.95 -18.25 -22.48
CA ILE A 26 -23.56 -18.66 -22.67
C ILE A 26 -23.45 -20.16 -22.86
N GLU A 27 -24.11 -20.94 -22.01
CA GLU A 27 -24.12 -22.40 -22.10
C GLU A 27 -24.79 -22.93 -23.37
N ALA A 28 -25.80 -22.23 -23.88
CA ALA A 28 -26.47 -22.59 -25.16
C ALA A 28 -25.55 -22.43 -26.37
N LEU A 29 -24.48 -21.63 -26.29
CA LEU A 29 -23.50 -21.44 -27.35
C LEU A 29 -22.38 -22.49 -27.37
N ASP A 30 -22.27 -23.35 -26.38
CA ASP A 30 -21.17 -24.31 -26.20
C ASP A 30 -20.97 -25.20 -27.44
N GLU A 31 -22.05 -25.82 -27.95
CA GLU A 31 -21.98 -26.71 -29.13
C GLU A 31 -21.51 -25.98 -30.38
N SER A 32 -21.86 -24.72 -30.54
CA SER A 32 -21.44 -23.90 -31.68
C SER A 32 -19.97 -23.56 -31.62
N MET A 33 -19.47 -23.19 -30.43
CA MET A 33 -18.05 -22.86 -30.22
C MET A 33 -17.14 -24.09 -30.37
N GLN A 34 -17.56 -25.26 -29.89
CA GLN A 34 -16.81 -26.52 -30.05
C GLN A 34 -16.58 -26.91 -31.51
N LYS A 35 -17.47 -26.52 -32.44
CA LYS A 35 -17.35 -26.82 -33.88
C LYS A 35 -16.33 -25.93 -34.60
N LEU A 36 -15.95 -24.79 -34.01
CA LEU A 36 -14.99 -23.87 -34.61
C LEU A 36 -13.57 -24.44 -34.53
N SER A 37 -12.78 -24.23 -35.57
CA SER A 37 -11.33 -24.44 -35.52
C SER A 37 -10.62 -23.40 -34.61
N ASP A 38 -9.38 -23.62 -34.28
CA ASP A 38 -8.61 -22.65 -33.46
C ASP A 38 -8.45 -21.32 -34.20
N GLU A 39 -8.33 -21.34 -35.53
CA GLU A 39 -8.24 -20.11 -36.34
C GLU A 39 -9.57 -19.36 -36.34
N GLU A 40 -10.69 -20.05 -36.51
CA GLU A 40 -12.03 -19.46 -36.43
C GLU A 40 -12.34 -18.93 -35.05
N LEU A 41 -11.92 -19.65 -34.01
CA LEU A 41 -12.07 -19.19 -32.61
C LEU A 41 -11.25 -17.92 -32.36
N ARG A 42 -10.03 -17.86 -32.89
CA ARG A 42 -9.17 -16.64 -32.83
C ARG A 42 -9.79 -15.49 -33.62
N HIS A 43 -10.39 -15.77 -34.78
CA HIS A 43 -11.05 -14.76 -35.61
C HIS A 43 -12.24 -14.10 -34.90
N LYS A 44 -12.87 -14.76 -33.93
CA LYS A 44 -13.92 -14.17 -33.09
C LYS A 44 -13.48 -12.89 -32.40
N THR A 45 -12.22 -12.78 -31.98
CA THR A 45 -11.67 -11.56 -31.37
C THR A 45 -11.73 -10.39 -32.38
N VAL A 46 -11.39 -10.63 -33.64
CA VAL A 46 -11.46 -9.59 -34.69
C VAL A 46 -12.91 -9.20 -34.93
N GLU A 47 -13.80 -10.19 -35.03
CA GLU A 47 -15.24 -9.95 -35.21
C GLU A 47 -15.81 -9.10 -34.05
N PHE A 48 -15.46 -9.41 -32.82
CA PHE A 48 -15.95 -8.66 -31.67
C PHE A 48 -15.42 -7.22 -31.66
N LYS A 49 -14.15 -6.99 -31.98
CA LYS A 49 -13.58 -5.63 -32.11
C LYS A 49 -14.29 -4.82 -33.21
N GLU A 50 -14.60 -5.45 -34.35
CA GLU A 50 -15.37 -4.80 -35.42
C GLU A 50 -16.80 -4.46 -34.98
N ARG A 51 -17.47 -5.34 -34.24
CA ARG A 51 -18.82 -5.11 -33.72
C ARG A 51 -18.84 -3.97 -32.67
N LEU A 52 -17.83 -3.89 -31.81
CA LEU A 52 -17.66 -2.75 -30.88
C LEU A 52 -17.46 -1.46 -31.68
N ALA A 53 -16.62 -1.44 -32.69
CA ALA A 53 -16.41 -0.27 -33.55
C ALA A 53 -17.69 0.16 -34.27
N ASN A 54 -18.61 -0.76 -34.54
CA ASN A 54 -19.92 -0.50 -35.13
C ASN A 54 -21.00 -0.10 -34.10
N GLY A 55 -20.67 0.01 -32.83
CA GLY A 55 -21.52 0.56 -31.77
C GLY A 55 -22.27 -0.48 -30.92
N GLU A 56 -21.95 -1.77 -31.02
CA GLU A 56 -22.39 -2.75 -30.02
C GLU A 56 -21.66 -2.52 -28.69
N THR A 57 -22.29 -2.92 -27.59
CA THR A 57 -21.71 -2.77 -26.25
C THR A 57 -21.01 -4.06 -25.81
N LEU A 58 -20.12 -3.97 -24.80
CA LEU A 58 -19.54 -5.15 -24.17
C LEU A 58 -20.60 -6.08 -23.58
N ASP A 59 -21.70 -5.54 -23.05
CA ASP A 59 -22.81 -6.33 -22.51
C ASP A 59 -23.54 -7.14 -23.60
N ASP A 60 -23.64 -6.61 -24.82
CA ASP A 60 -24.23 -7.33 -25.98
C ASP A 60 -23.34 -8.49 -26.42
N LEU A 61 -22.01 -8.28 -26.41
CA LEU A 61 -21.01 -9.28 -26.78
C LEU A 61 -20.76 -10.35 -25.71
N LEU A 62 -21.05 -10.02 -24.41
CA LEU A 62 -20.70 -10.84 -23.28
C LEU A 62 -21.04 -12.33 -23.42
N PRO A 63 -22.27 -12.76 -23.88
CA PRO A 63 -22.57 -14.16 -23.97
C PRO A 63 -21.69 -14.91 -24.98
N GLU A 64 -21.41 -14.33 -26.13
CA GLU A 64 -20.55 -14.93 -27.17
C GLU A 64 -19.08 -14.92 -26.75
N ALA A 65 -18.61 -13.80 -26.24
CA ALA A 65 -17.23 -13.66 -25.76
C ALA A 65 -16.91 -14.67 -24.64
N TYR A 66 -17.81 -14.83 -23.68
CA TYR A 66 -17.61 -15.80 -22.60
C TYR A 66 -17.67 -17.25 -23.08
N ALA A 67 -18.55 -17.56 -24.04
CA ALA A 67 -18.58 -18.88 -24.66
C ALA A 67 -17.28 -19.17 -25.44
N THR A 68 -16.71 -18.16 -26.13
CA THR A 68 -15.41 -18.24 -26.81
C THR A 68 -14.26 -18.52 -25.83
N VAL A 69 -14.16 -17.76 -24.73
CA VAL A 69 -13.13 -17.96 -23.70
C VAL A 69 -13.28 -19.31 -23.01
N ARG A 70 -14.52 -19.75 -22.76
CA ARG A 70 -14.81 -21.05 -22.13
C ARG A 70 -14.30 -22.19 -22.97
N GLU A 71 -14.49 -22.15 -24.30
CA GLU A 71 -13.96 -23.14 -25.22
C GLU A 71 -12.45 -23.03 -25.35
N ALA A 72 -11.89 -21.83 -25.46
CA ALA A 72 -10.45 -21.59 -25.53
C ALA A 72 -9.71 -22.13 -24.29
N SER A 73 -10.27 -21.91 -23.11
CA SER A 73 -9.75 -22.43 -21.84
C SER A 73 -9.73 -23.97 -21.83
N SER A 74 -10.81 -24.59 -22.28
CA SER A 74 -10.90 -26.06 -22.41
C SER A 74 -9.81 -26.62 -23.33
N ARG A 75 -9.50 -25.95 -24.46
CA ARG A 75 -8.45 -26.38 -25.40
C ARG A 75 -7.05 -26.10 -24.91
N ALA A 76 -6.81 -24.88 -24.38
CA ALA A 76 -5.45 -24.43 -24.06
C ALA A 76 -4.89 -25.04 -22.77
N ILE A 77 -5.73 -25.20 -21.74
CA ILE A 77 -5.31 -25.65 -20.40
C ILE A 77 -6.13 -26.82 -19.85
N GLY A 78 -7.06 -27.38 -20.63
CA GLY A 78 -7.89 -28.52 -20.23
C GLY A 78 -8.96 -28.20 -19.17
N LEU A 79 -9.20 -26.92 -18.87
CA LEU A 79 -10.15 -26.47 -17.85
C LEU A 79 -11.35 -25.76 -18.49
N LYS A 80 -12.54 -26.30 -18.31
CA LYS A 80 -13.77 -25.68 -18.75
C LYS A 80 -14.47 -24.99 -17.59
N HIS A 81 -14.84 -23.72 -17.75
CA HIS A 81 -15.51 -22.95 -16.69
C HIS A 81 -16.82 -23.58 -16.25
N TYR A 82 -17.02 -23.73 -14.95
CA TYR A 82 -18.28 -24.14 -14.35
C TYR A 82 -19.29 -22.99 -14.37
N ARG A 83 -20.58 -23.35 -14.24
CA ARG A 83 -21.66 -22.36 -14.17
C ARG A 83 -21.45 -21.28 -13.10
N VAL A 84 -20.96 -21.66 -11.94
CA VAL A 84 -20.65 -20.71 -10.84
C VAL A 84 -19.49 -19.76 -11.20
N GLN A 85 -18.55 -20.22 -12.01
CA GLN A 85 -17.43 -19.42 -12.51
C GLN A 85 -17.88 -18.41 -13.58
N LEU A 86 -18.82 -18.79 -14.45
CA LEU A 86 -19.45 -17.86 -15.41
C LEU A 86 -20.19 -16.73 -14.67
N ILE A 87 -20.90 -17.07 -13.58
CA ILE A 87 -21.54 -16.07 -12.70
C ILE A 87 -20.49 -15.12 -12.14
N GLY A 88 -19.37 -15.65 -11.62
CA GLY A 88 -18.26 -14.86 -11.09
C GLY A 88 -17.70 -13.88 -12.12
N GLY A 89 -17.44 -14.35 -13.34
CA GLY A 89 -16.96 -13.52 -14.44
C GLY A 89 -17.94 -12.37 -14.78
N ILE A 90 -19.26 -12.62 -14.78
CA ILE A 90 -20.26 -11.57 -15.01
C ILE A 90 -20.25 -10.52 -13.90
N ILE A 91 -20.15 -10.95 -12.64
CA ILE A 91 -20.09 -10.04 -11.48
C ILE A 91 -18.84 -9.15 -11.58
N LEU A 92 -17.69 -9.72 -11.91
CA LEU A 92 -16.45 -8.96 -12.13
C LEU A 92 -16.61 -7.97 -13.30
N HIS A 93 -17.20 -8.38 -14.43
CA HIS A 93 -17.46 -7.47 -15.53
C HIS A 93 -18.35 -6.28 -15.11
N GLN A 94 -19.28 -6.48 -14.18
CA GLN A 94 -20.14 -5.42 -13.65
C GLN A 94 -19.42 -4.45 -12.68
N GLY A 95 -18.12 -4.60 -12.44
CA GLY A 95 -17.39 -3.75 -11.50
C GLY A 95 -17.72 -4.02 -10.02
N ARG A 96 -18.03 -5.27 -9.67
CA ARG A 96 -18.48 -5.69 -8.33
C ARG A 96 -17.50 -6.70 -7.74
N ILE A 97 -17.69 -7.08 -6.49
CA ILE A 97 -16.88 -8.10 -5.82
C ILE A 97 -17.58 -9.46 -5.90
N ALA A 98 -16.87 -10.42 -6.51
CA ALA A 98 -17.25 -11.81 -6.54
C ALA A 98 -16.70 -12.55 -5.32
N GLU A 99 -17.52 -12.85 -4.31
CA GLU A 99 -17.11 -13.70 -3.22
C GLU A 99 -17.26 -15.16 -3.62
N MET A 100 -16.13 -15.78 -3.95
CA MET A 100 -16.00 -17.20 -4.28
C MET A 100 -15.07 -17.88 -3.30
N ARG A 101 -15.51 -18.97 -2.69
CA ARG A 101 -14.68 -19.69 -1.71
C ARG A 101 -13.33 -20.09 -2.30
N THR A 102 -12.35 -20.24 -1.41
CA THR A 102 -11.01 -20.70 -1.80
C THR A 102 -11.11 -22.07 -2.48
N GLY A 103 -10.35 -22.27 -3.57
CA GLY A 103 -10.39 -23.51 -4.35
C GLY A 103 -11.51 -23.56 -5.43
N GLU A 104 -12.33 -22.52 -5.59
CA GLU A 104 -13.37 -22.47 -6.66
C GLU A 104 -12.82 -21.97 -8.02
N GLY A 105 -11.50 -21.78 -8.15
CA GLY A 105 -10.85 -21.41 -9.42
C GLY A 105 -11.00 -19.95 -9.80
N LYS A 106 -10.88 -19.03 -8.85
CA LYS A 106 -10.94 -17.57 -9.09
C LYS A 106 -9.99 -17.09 -10.19
N THR A 107 -8.76 -17.62 -10.25
CA THR A 107 -7.79 -17.29 -11.29
C THR A 107 -8.31 -17.60 -12.70
N LEU A 108 -9.05 -18.70 -12.87
CA LEU A 108 -9.69 -19.04 -14.15
C LEU A 108 -10.85 -18.10 -14.47
N VAL A 109 -11.60 -17.69 -13.44
CA VAL A 109 -12.74 -16.76 -13.58
C VAL A 109 -12.31 -15.42 -14.14
N SER A 110 -11.16 -14.91 -13.72
CA SER A 110 -10.65 -13.60 -14.15
C SER A 110 -10.40 -13.53 -15.67
N THR A 111 -10.15 -14.65 -16.34
CA THR A 111 -9.92 -14.70 -17.78
C THR A 111 -11.15 -14.25 -18.60
N LEU A 112 -12.36 -14.48 -18.08
CA LEU A 112 -13.61 -14.11 -18.73
C LEU A 112 -13.78 -12.59 -18.88
N PRO A 113 -13.82 -11.82 -17.77
CA PRO A 113 -13.95 -10.37 -17.86
C PRO A 113 -12.67 -9.70 -18.40
N ALA A 114 -11.49 -10.29 -18.22
CA ALA A 114 -10.26 -9.77 -18.77
C ALA A 114 -10.30 -9.78 -20.30
N TYR A 115 -10.68 -10.92 -20.92
CA TYR A 115 -10.83 -11.00 -22.36
C TYR A 115 -11.86 -10.00 -22.90
N LEU A 116 -13.06 -9.96 -22.30
CA LEU A 116 -14.15 -9.10 -22.77
C LEU A 116 -13.77 -7.61 -22.73
N ASN A 117 -13.17 -7.15 -21.63
CA ASN A 117 -12.82 -5.74 -21.49
C ASN A 117 -11.54 -5.37 -22.27
N ALA A 118 -10.65 -6.33 -22.54
CA ALA A 118 -9.46 -6.11 -23.36
C ALA A 118 -9.81 -5.85 -24.84
N LEU A 119 -11.02 -6.21 -25.30
CA LEU A 119 -11.49 -5.89 -26.66
C LEU A 119 -11.58 -4.38 -26.94
N GLU A 120 -11.67 -3.54 -25.89
CA GLU A 120 -11.63 -2.08 -26.03
C GLU A 120 -10.23 -1.52 -26.29
N GLU A 121 -9.16 -2.34 -26.22
CA GLU A 121 -7.76 -1.96 -26.43
C GLU A 121 -7.21 -0.90 -25.45
N LYS A 122 -7.91 -0.65 -24.35
CA LYS A 122 -7.51 0.32 -23.31
C LYS A 122 -6.63 -0.26 -22.21
N GLY A 123 -6.45 -1.58 -22.19
CA GLY A 123 -5.67 -2.30 -21.17
C GLY A 123 -6.50 -2.76 -19.98
N VAL A 124 -6.22 -3.98 -19.55
CA VAL A 124 -6.80 -4.61 -18.37
C VAL A 124 -5.69 -5.02 -17.43
N HIS A 125 -5.74 -4.59 -16.19
CA HIS A 125 -4.79 -4.97 -15.15
C HIS A 125 -5.38 -6.06 -14.25
N ILE A 126 -4.70 -7.20 -14.14
CA ILE A 126 -5.02 -8.25 -13.16
C ILE A 126 -4.03 -8.09 -12.01
N VAL A 127 -4.55 -7.62 -10.88
CA VAL A 127 -3.73 -7.22 -9.72
C VAL A 127 -3.69 -8.35 -8.71
N THR A 128 -2.48 -8.76 -8.32
CA THR A 128 -2.23 -9.79 -7.33
C THR A 128 -1.41 -9.26 -6.15
N VAL A 129 -1.16 -10.12 -5.15
CA VAL A 129 -0.45 -9.72 -3.92
C VAL A 129 1.06 -9.95 -3.95
N ASN A 130 1.60 -10.66 -4.95
CA ASN A 130 3.05 -10.87 -5.09
C ASN A 130 3.46 -11.29 -6.51
N ASP A 131 4.76 -11.13 -6.83
CA ASP A 131 5.33 -11.38 -8.16
C ASP A 131 5.24 -12.85 -8.58
N TYR A 132 5.35 -13.78 -7.63
CA TYR A 132 5.21 -15.21 -7.92
C TYR A 132 3.81 -15.52 -8.50
N LEU A 133 2.76 -14.99 -7.88
CA LEU A 133 1.40 -15.17 -8.38
C LEU A 133 1.20 -14.45 -9.72
N ALA A 134 1.70 -13.24 -9.87
CA ALA A 134 1.61 -12.49 -11.12
C ALA A 134 2.24 -13.28 -12.28
N THR A 135 3.46 -13.78 -12.10
CA THR A 135 4.19 -14.55 -13.12
C THR A 135 3.51 -15.89 -13.40
N ARG A 136 3.18 -16.65 -12.36
CA ARG A 136 2.51 -17.96 -12.50
C ARG A 136 1.18 -17.82 -13.25
N ASP A 137 0.37 -16.86 -12.88
CA ASP A 137 -0.96 -16.68 -13.44
C ASP A 137 -0.90 -16.14 -14.86
N ALA A 138 0.05 -15.24 -15.17
CA ALA A 138 0.32 -14.80 -16.53
C ALA A 138 0.76 -15.95 -17.45
N GLU A 139 1.68 -16.80 -16.99
CA GLU A 139 2.16 -17.96 -17.76
C GLU A 139 1.07 -19.03 -17.96
N TRP A 140 0.25 -19.26 -16.94
CA TRP A 140 -0.78 -20.28 -16.99
C TRP A 140 -2.04 -19.81 -17.69
N MET A 141 -2.62 -18.71 -17.28
CA MET A 141 -3.86 -18.14 -17.84
C MET A 141 -3.60 -17.43 -19.17
N GLY A 142 -2.40 -16.91 -19.39
CA GLY A 142 -2.00 -16.33 -20.68
C GLY A 142 -2.19 -17.26 -21.86
N LYS A 143 -2.11 -18.58 -21.64
CA LYS A 143 -2.39 -19.59 -22.69
C LYS A 143 -3.85 -19.54 -23.19
N VAL A 144 -4.80 -19.12 -22.36
CA VAL A 144 -6.21 -18.97 -22.76
C VAL A 144 -6.39 -17.84 -23.77
N HIS A 145 -5.50 -16.83 -23.71
CA HIS A 145 -5.57 -15.67 -24.59
C HIS A 145 -4.88 -15.87 -25.96
N PHE A 146 -4.59 -17.14 -26.35
CA PHE A 146 -4.17 -17.48 -27.71
C PHE A 146 -5.18 -16.97 -28.77
N LEU A 147 -6.35 -16.55 -28.35
CA LEU A 147 -7.39 -15.88 -29.12
C LEU A 147 -6.95 -14.58 -29.84
N GLY A 148 -5.70 -14.17 -29.66
CA GLY A 148 -5.13 -13.00 -30.34
C GLY A 148 -4.97 -11.76 -29.47
N LEU A 149 -5.07 -11.92 -28.15
CA LEU A 149 -4.72 -10.88 -27.17
C LEU A 149 -3.31 -11.06 -26.66
N THR A 150 -2.64 -9.96 -26.38
CA THR A 150 -1.30 -9.92 -25.78
C THR A 150 -1.37 -9.92 -24.26
N VAL A 151 -0.46 -10.64 -23.62
CA VAL A 151 -0.38 -10.74 -22.16
C VAL A 151 1.01 -10.35 -21.69
N GLY A 152 1.09 -9.39 -20.78
CA GLY A 152 2.30 -8.96 -20.12
C GLY A 152 2.30 -9.28 -18.63
N VAL A 153 3.48 -9.27 -18.03
CA VAL A 153 3.65 -9.34 -16.58
C VAL A 153 4.64 -8.26 -16.16
N VAL A 154 4.35 -7.60 -15.05
CA VAL A 154 5.26 -6.62 -14.44
C VAL A 154 5.69 -7.15 -13.08
N THR A 155 7.00 -7.24 -12.89
CA THR A 155 7.65 -7.67 -11.65
C THR A 155 8.64 -6.61 -11.16
N ASN A 156 9.05 -6.74 -9.91
CA ASN A 156 9.90 -5.75 -9.25
C ASN A 156 11.28 -5.56 -9.91
N ASP A 157 11.85 -6.60 -10.51
CA ASP A 157 13.18 -6.61 -11.09
C ASP A 157 13.28 -6.12 -12.55
N MET A 158 12.17 -5.70 -13.14
CA MET A 158 12.10 -5.23 -14.53
C MET A 158 12.54 -3.76 -14.67
N GLU A 159 13.25 -3.49 -15.76
CA GLU A 159 13.62 -2.14 -16.19
C GLU A 159 12.42 -1.41 -16.84
N ASN A 160 12.47 -0.06 -16.91
CA ASN A 160 11.35 0.75 -17.40
C ASN A 160 10.89 0.40 -18.82
N ASP A 161 11.80 0.04 -19.73
CA ASP A 161 11.45 -0.33 -21.10
C ASP A 161 10.65 -1.63 -21.13
N GLU A 162 11.06 -2.62 -20.34
CA GLU A 162 10.36 -3.90 -20.20
C GLU A 162 8.97 -3.71 -19.57
N ARG A 163 8.88 -2.83 -18.53
CA ARG A 163 7.60 -2.46 -17.91
C ARG A 163 6.66 -1.81 -18.92
N ARG A 164 7.16 -0.88 -19.73
CA ARG A 164 6.37 -0.20 -20.78
C ARG A 164 5.83 -1.19 -21.80
N GLU A 165 6.65 -2.15 -22.25
CA GLU A 165 6.19 -3.21 -23.14
C GLU A 165 5.09 -4.05 -22.50
N ALA A 166 5.23 -4.42 -21.23
CA ALA A 166 4.23 -5.19 -20.50
C ALA A 166 2.91 -4.43 -20.28
N TYR A 167 2.98 -3.13 -19.94
CA TYR A 167 1.78 -2.29 -19.82
C TYR A 167 1.08 -2.03 -21.17
N ASN A 168 1.79 -2.10 -22.27
CA ASN A 168 1.21 -1.96 -23.61
C ASN A 168 0.49 -3.22 -24.10
N CYS A 169 0.59 -4.34 -23.39
CA CYS A 169 -0.21 -5.53 -23.67
C CYS A 169 -1.70 -5.28 -23.41
N ASP A 170 -2.57 -6.10 -24.01
CA ASP A 170 -4.02 -6.02 -23.79
C ASP A 170 -4.40 -6.37 -22.34
N ILE A 171 -3.68 -7.31 -21.73
CA ILE A 171 -3.86 -7.77 -20.35
C ILE A 171 -2.50 -7.77 -19.67
N THR A 172 -2.40 -7.13 -18.49
CA THR A 172 -1.16 -7.07 -17.72
C THR A 172 -1.39 -7.63 -16.32
N TYR A 173 -0.60 -8.65 -15.95
CA TYR A 173 -0.55 -9.17 -14.58
C TYR A 173 0.50 -8.40 -13.78
N ILE A 174 0.15 -7.96 -12.58
CA ILE A 174 1.02 -7.09 -11.79
C ILE A 174 0.68 -7.18 -10.30
N THR A 175 1.63 -6.86 -9.44
CA THR A 175 1.35 -6.69 -8.01
C THR A 175 0.74 -5.32 -7.72
N ASN A 176 -0.08 -5.27 -6.67
CA ASN A 176 -0.70 -4.03 -6.19
C ASN A 176 0.35 -2.94 -5.86
N ASN A 177 1.51 -3.34 -5.34
CA ASN A 177 2.57 -2.44 -4.95
C ASN A 177 3.26 -1.83 -6.17
N GLU A 178 3.75 -2.67 -7.10
CA GLU A 178 4.42 -2.20 -8.31
C GLU A 178 3.52 -1.31 -9.15
N LEU A 179 2.24 -1.70 -9.28
CA LEU A 179 1.24 -0.91 -9.99
C LEU A 179 1.10 0.51 -9.43
N GLY A 180 1.03 0.63 -8.11
CA GLY A 180 0.93 1.93 -7.48
C GLY A 180 2.25 2.72 -7.45
N PHE A 181 3.40 2.03 -7.34
CA PHE A 181 4.70 2.68 -7.43
C PHE A 181 5.00 3.17 -8.84
N ASP A 182 4.63 2.41 -9.88
CA ASP A 182 4.77 2.87 -11.26
C ASP A 182 3.93 4.11 -11.52
N TYR A 183 2.71 4.17 -10.96
CA TYR A 183 1.90 5.39 -11.02
C TYR A 183 2.61 6.58 -10.37
N LEU A 184 3.22 6.40 -9.20
CA LEU A 184 3.96 7.48 -8.55
C LEU A 184 5.21 7.85 -9.34
N ARG A 185 5.97 6.86 -9.87
CA ARG A 185 7.17 7.08 -10.70
C ARG A 185 6.81 7.86 -11.97
N ASP A 186 5.74 7.51 -12.66
CA ASP A 186 5.26 8.20 -13.86
C ASP A 186 4.92 9.68 -13.61
N ASN A 187 4.49 10.00 -12.39
CA ASN A 187 4.26 11.40 -12.00
C ASN A 187 5.52 12.15 -11.55
N MET A 188 6.71 11.53 -11.66
CA MET A 188 8.00 12.13 -11.31
C MET A 188 8.96 12.17 -12.51
N VAL A 189 8.61 11.59 -13.67
CA VAL A 189 9.47 11.58 -14.88
C VAL A 189 9.56 12.96 -15.50
N ILE A 190 10.72 13.29 -16.08
CA ILE A 190 10.98 14.57 -16.74
C ILE A 190 10.72 14.49 -18.25
N GLU A 191 10.85 13.30 -18.83
CA GLU A 191 10.63 13.05 -20.25
C GLU A 191 9.39 12.19 -20.47
N LYS A 192 8.56 12.51 -21.47
CA LYS A 192 7.32 11.78 -21.77
C LYS A 192 7.61 10.32 -22.14
N GLU A 193 8.75 10.08 -22.73
CA GLU A 193 9.21 8.77 -23.16
C GLU A 193 9.52 7.82 -21.98
N ASP A 194 9.74 8.38 -20.79
CA ASP A 194 10.00 7.60 -19.57
C ASP A 194 8.72 7.08 -18.91
N LEU A 195 7.55 7.53 -19.34
CA LEU A 195 6.26 7.01 -18.86
C LEU A 195 6.12 5.53 -19.18
N VAL A 196 5.70 4.74 -18.22
CA VAL A 196 5.52 3.29 -18.39
C VAL A 196 4.05 2.88 -18.47
N GLN A 197 3.15 3.58 -17.74
CA GLN A 197 1.73 3.23 -17.68
C GLN A 197 0.91 3.94 -18.77
N ARG A 198 -0.19 3.29 -19.16
CA ARG A 198 -1.30 3.89 -19.89
C ARG A 198 -2.37 4.40 -18.91
N ASP A 199 -3.46 4.94 -19.44
CA ASP A 199 -4.61 5.34 -18.64
C ASP A 199 -5.19 4.13 -17.87
N LEU A 200 -5.66 4.37 -16.65
CA LEU A 200 -6.15 3.34 -15.73
C LEU A 200 -7.60 2.98 -16.05
N HIS A 201 -7.80 2.04 -16.99
CA HIS A 201 -9.13 1.71 -17.50
C HIS A 201 -9.84 0.67 -16.62
N TYR A 202 -9.35 -0.59 -16.58
CA TYR A 202 -10.01 -1.66 -15.83
C TYR A 202 -9.05 -2.46 -14.98
N ALA A 203 -9.36 -2.60 -13.69
CA ALA A 203 -8.62 -3.44 -12.75
C ALA A 203 -9.49 -4.59 -12.23
N ILE A 204 -8.94 -5.80 -12.26
CA ILE A 204 -9.47 -6.98 -11.57
C ILE A 204 -8.51 -7.30 -10.42
N VAL A 205 -8.96 -7.09 -9.19
CA VAL A 205 -8.13 -7.29 -7.99
C VAL A 205 -8.37 -8.69 -7.44
N ASP A 206 -7.35 -9.55 -7.53
CA ASP A 206 -7.39 -10.86 -6.86
C ASP A 206 -7.06 -10.69 -5.39
N GLU A 207 -7.69 -11.47 -4.54
CA GLU A 207 -7.63 -11.36 -3.08
C GLU A 207 -7.89 -9.90 -2.63
N VAL A 208 -8.99 -9.32 -3.15
CA VAL A 208 -9.36 -7.91 -3.00
C VAL A 208 -9.42 -7.44 -1.55
N ASP A 209 -9.75 -8.32 -0.62
CA ASP A 209 -9.77 -8.05 0.81
C ASP A 209 -8.34 -7.86 1.39
N SER A 210 -7.34 -8.53 0.84
CA SER A 210 -5.94 -8.28 1.21
C SER A 210 -5.48 -6.92 0.71
N VAL A 211 -5.69 -6.68 -0.58
CA VAL A 211 -5.20 -5.47 -1.26
C VAL A 211 -5.89 -4.21 -0.75
N LEU A 212 -7.23 -4.23 -0.67
CA LEU A 212 -8.02 -3.03 -0.41
C LEU A 212 -8.39 -2.82 1.08
N ILE A 213 -8.19 -3.83 1.93
CA ILE A 213 -8.47 -3.71 3.38
C ILE A 213 -7.19 -3.85 4.19
N ASP A 214 -6.46 -4.98 4.08
CA ASP A 214 -5.29 -5.24 4.94
C ASP A 214 -4.12 -4.32 4.61
N GLU A 215 -3.69 -4.30 3.34
CA GLU A 215 -2.57 -3.49 2.88
C GLU A 215 -2.91 -2.00 2.75
N ALA A 216 -4.20 -1.65 2.69
CA ALA A 216 -4.68 -0.28 2.57
C ALA A 216 -4.61 0.55 3.88
N ARG A 217 -4.01 0.02 4.94
CA ARG A 217 -3.74 0.76 6.20
C ARG A 217 -2.58 1.73 6.08
N THR A 218 -1.67 1.49 5.15
CA THR A 218 -0.49 2.34 4.92
C THR A 218 -0.47 2.79 3.48
N PRO A 219 -0.20 4.07 3.20
CA PRO A 219 -0.06 4.57 1.84
C PRO A 219 1.18 3.99 1.16
N LEU A 220 1.23 4.10 -0.16
CA LEU A 220 2.43 3.92 -0.96
C LEU A 220 3.27 5.19 -0.85
N ILE A 221 4.55 5.06 -0.52
CA ILE A 221 5.44 6.21 -0.33
C ILE A 221 6.74 5.96 -1.10
N ILE A 222 7.12 6.91 -1.94
CA ILE A 222 8.46 7.01 -2.51
C ILE A 222 9.24 8.00 -1.67
N SER A 223 10.42 7.60 -1.20
CA SER A 223 11.25 8.39 -0.30
C SER A 223 12.61 8.69 -0.90
N GLY A 224 13.13 9.88 -0.58
CA GLY A 224 14.50 10.30 -0.89
C GLY A 224 15.30 10.59 0.38
N GLU A 225 16.61 10.80 0.27
CA GLU A 225 17.45 11.13 1.42
C GLU A 225 17.12 12.51 2.00
N SER A 226 16.90 12.55 3.31
CA SER A 226 16.80 13.78 4.10
C SER A 226 18.17 14.16 4.66
N GLY A 227 18.43 15.47 4.81
CA GLY A 227 19.68 15.99 5.38
C GLY A 227 19.78 15.94 6.90
N LYS A 228 18.78 15.41 7.63
CA LYS A 228 18.73 15.45 9.10
C LYS A 228 19.70 14.45 9.75
N SER A 229 20.22 14.83 10.93
CA SER A 229 21.23 14.05 11.69
C SER A 229 20.59 12.81 12.35
N THR A 230 21.33 11.69 12.37
CA THR A 230 20.93 10.43 13.02
C THR A 230 21.37 10.31 14.48
N GLU A 231 22.11 11.30 15.00
CA GLU A 231 22.69 11.24 16.36
C GLU A 231 21.63 11.34 17.46
N LEU A 232 20.56 12.10 17.22
CA LEU A 232 19.45 12.30 18.18
C LEU A 232 18.75 10.98 18.51
N TYR A 233 18.53 10.09 17.53
CA TYR A 233 17.90 8.78 17.75
C TYR A 233 18.69 7.92 18.74
N ARG A 234 20.02 7.91 18.63
CA ARG A 234 20.87 7.17 19.57
C ARG A 234 20.86 7.77 20.97
N ALA A 235 20.85 9.10 21.07
CA ALA A 235 20.76 9.77 22.38
C ALA A 235 19.42 9.47 23.06
N CYS A 236 18.32 9.51 22.32
CA CYS A 236 16.99 9.17 22.83
C CYS A 236 16.87 7.68 23.19
N ASP A 237 17.49 6.75 22.44
CA ASP A 237 17.53 5.33 22.80
C ASP A 237 18.23 5.10 24.14
N ILE A 238 19.39 5.77 24.37
CA ILE A 238 20.13 5.68 25.64
C ILE A 238 19.26 6.15 26.82
N LEU A 239 18.51 7.23 26.64
CA LEU A 239 17.63 7.75 27.68
C LEU A 239 16.41 6.83 27.87
N ALA A 240 15.77 6.37 26.81
CA ALA A 240 14.60 5.48 26.86
C ALA A 240 14.88 4.20 27.66
N ARG A 241 16.09 3.63 27.55
CA ARG A 241 16.53 2.46 28.34
C ARG A 241 16.65 2.73 29.84
N GLN A 242 16.72 3.99 30.26
CA GLN A 242 16.86 4.42 31.65
C GLN A 242 15.54 4.90 32.27
N MET A 243 14.50 5.01 31.45
CA MET A 243 13.18 5.46 31.88
C MET A 243 12.34 4.28 32.40
N GLU A 244 11.54 4.52 33.43
CA GLU A 244 10.72 3.52 34.09
C GLU A 244 9.26 3.65 33.65
N ARG A 245 8.66 2.50 33.26
CA ARG A 245 7.24 2.43 32.88
C ARG A 245 6.36 2.54 34.13
N GLY A 246 5.36 3.39 34.10
CA GLY A 246 4.36 3.50 35.15
C GLY A 246 3.41 2.30 35.21
N SER A 247 2.80 2.07 36.37
CA SER A 247 2.01 0.89 36.69
C SER A 247 0.51 1.01 36.32
N SER A 248 0.03 2.14 35.77
CA SER A 248 -1.38 2.27 35.40
C SER A 248 -1.74 1.33 34.25
N ASP A 249 -2.59 0.35 34.55
CA ASP A 249 -3.16 -0.55 33.56
C ASP A 249 -4.08 0.20 32.59
N GLY A 250 -3.57 0.45 31.46
CA GLY A 250 -4.00 0.81 30.12
C GLY A 250 -5.44 1.11 29.73
N GLU A 251 -6.35 1.58 30.59
CA GLU A 251 -7.69 2.00 30.18
C GLU A 251 -7.91 3.53 30.08
N LEU A 252 -6.88 4.31 30.39
CA LEU A 252 -7.01 5.77 30.38
C LEU A 252 -6.85 6.30 28.95
N SER A 253 -7.92 6.85 28.40
CA SER A 253 -7.84 7.64 27.18
C SER A 253 -7.16 8.99 27.49
N LYS A 254 -6.57 9.64 26.47
CA LYS A 254 -6.03 11.01 26.62
C LYS A 254 -7.02 11.96 27.30
N MET A 255 -8.31 11.71 27.14
CA MET A 255 -9.40 12.50 27.68
C MET A 255 -9.62 12.23 29.18
N ASP A 256 -9.40 11.00 29.63
CA ASP A 256 -9.55 10.62 31.05
C ASP A 256 -8.42 11.19 31.92
N ILE A 257 -7.21 11.26 31.35
CA ILE A 257 -6.02 11.82 32.03
C ILE A 257 -6.12 13.34 32.16
N LEU A 258 -6.65 14.02 31.10
CA LEU A 258 -6.85 15.49 31.15
C LEU A 258 -8.02 15.94 32.01
N MET A 259 -8.97 15.05 32.29
CA MET A 259 -10.19 15.38 33.06
C MET A 259 -10.12 14.95 34.54
N ASN A 260 -9.19 14.11 34.93
CA ASN A 260 -9.02 13.64 36.30
C ASN A 260 -7.74 14.22 36.94
N GLU A 261 -7.94 15.18 37.86
CA GLU A 261 -6.85 15.81 38.66
C GLU A 261 -6.21 14.86 39.72
N ASP A 262 -6.72 13.64 39.90
CA ASP A 262 -6.34 12.74 41.01
C ASP A 262 -5.69 11.40 40.57
N ILE A 263 -5.07 11.33 39.39
CA ILE A 263 -4.31 10.12 39.00
C ILE A 263 -2.90 10.26 39.59
N GLU A 264 -2.55 9.38 40.52
CA GLU A 264 -1.15 9.22 40.94
C GLU A 264 -0.37 8.66 39.72
N GLU A 265 0.32 9.56 39.01
CA GLU A 265 1.26 9.20 37.94
C GLU A 265 2.49 8.62 38.61
N ASP A 266 2.69 7.30 38.52
CA ASP A 266 3.97 6.67 38.86
C ASP A 266 4.78 6.37 37.57
N GLY A 267 6.12 6.37 37.71
CA GLY A 267 7.05 6.14 36.62
C GLY A 267 7.25 7.36 35.67
N ASP A 268 8.06 7.18 34.64
CA ASP A 268 8.47 8.26 33.75
C ASP A 268 7.52 8.37 32.52
N PHE A 269 6.81 7.29 32.18
CA PHE A 269 5.88 7.26 31.06
C PHE A 269 4.79 6.19 31.22
N LEU A 270 3.66 6.43 30.57
CA LEU A 270 2.51 5.53 30.52
C LEU A 270 2.38 4.93 29.11
N VAL A 271 1.97 3.65 29.03
CA VAL A 271 1.79 2.92 27.77
C VAL A 271 0.33 2.51 27.61
N ASN A 272 -0.30 2.98 26.56
CA ASN A 272 -1.60 2.47 26.13
C ASN A 272 -1.39 1.46 24.98
N GLU A 273 -1.44 0.17 25.33
CA GLU A 273 -1.23 -0.91 24.36
C GLU A 273 -2.36 -1.03 23.33
N LYS A 274 -3.61 -0.66 23.71
CA LYS A 274 -4.78 -0.71 22.82
C LYS A 274 -4.66 0.28 21.66
N ASP A 275 -4.24 1.51 21.98
CA ASP A 275 -4.13 2.60 21.00
C ASP A 275 -2.70 2.75 20.47
N LYS A 276 -1.76 1.88 20.92
CA LYS A 276 -0.33 1.90 20.57
C LYS A 276 0.31 3.28 20.81
N GLN A 277 -0.06 3.94 21.94
CA GLN A 277 0.41 5.27 22.31
C GLN A 277 1.25 5.27 23.57
N ILE A 278 2.16 6.24 23.66
CA ILE A 278 2.97 6.50 24.84
C ILE A 278 2.83 7.96 25.25
N MET A 279 2.77 8.19 26.55
CA MET A 279 2.70 9.53 27.13
C MET A 279 3.73 9.67 28.22
N LEU A 280 4.48 10.79 28.19
CA LEU A 280 5.39 11.15 29.25
C LEU A 280 4.62 11.68 30.48
N THR A 281 5.02 11.26 31.67
CA THR A 281 4.55 11.84 32.92
C THR A 281 5.31 13.14 33.21
N ALA A 282 4.87 13.91 34.21
CA ALA A 282 5.58 15.11 34.66
C ALA A 282 7.01 14.82 35.09
N ASP A 283 7.27 13.65 35.69
CA ASP A 283 8.62 13.25 36.09
C ASP A 283 9.46 12.77 34.89
N GLY A 284 8.84 12.12 33.92
CA GLY A 284 9.48 11.78 32.63
C GLY A 284 9.93 13.02 31.86
N VAL A 285 9.10 14.06 31.81
CA VAL A 285 9.46 15.34 31.18
C VAL A 285 10.69 15.94 31.83
N LYS A 286 10.71 16.06 33.17
CA LYS A 286 11.88 16.58 33.91
C LYS A 286 13.15 15.77 33.66
N LYS A 287 13.03 14.45 33.50
CA LYS A 287 14.15 13.54 33.23
C LYS A 287 14.73 13.80 31.84
N VAL A 288 13.85 14.02 30.83
CA VAL A 288 14.25 14.39 29.47
C VAL A 288 14.94 15.75 29.45
N GLU A 289 14.34 16.77 30.08
CA GLU A 289 14.89 18.10 30.16
C GLU A 289 16.29 18.13 30.81
N LYS A 290 16.45 17.36 31.88
CA LYS A 290 17.75 17.20 32.55
C LYS A 290 18.80 16.50 31.69
N PHE A 291 18.40 15.48 30.93
CA PHE A 291 19.33 14.70 30.10
C PHE A 291 19.85 15.53 28.92
N PHE A 292 18.96 16.27 28.25
CA PHE A 292 19.30 17.10 27.10
C PHE A 292 19.75 18.52 27.48
N HIS A 293 19.76 18.86 28.79
CA HIS A 293 20.11 20.20 29.28
C HIS A 293 19.27 21.34 28.71
N ILE A 294 17.97 21.11 28.57
CA ILE A 294 16.96 22.07 28.06
C ILE A 294 16.09 22.56 29.22
N GLU A 295 15.54 23.79 29.10
CA GLU A 295 14.73 24.40 30.18
C GLU A 295 13.27 23.95 30.12
N ASN A 296 12.71 23.76 28.90
CA ASN A 296 11.31 23.37 28.70
C ASN A 296 11.17 22.50 27.46
N LEU A 297 10.69 21.27 27.61
CA LEU A 297 10.50 20.32 26.53
C LEU A 297 9.38 20.76 25.55
N ALA A 298 8.43 21.57 26.03
CA ALA A 298 7.30 22.03 25.21
C ALA A 298 7.63 23.20 24.28
N ASP A 299 8.82 23.77 24.36
CA ASP A 299 9.23 24.86 23.49
C ASP A 299 9.34 24.39 22.03
N PRO A 300 8.95 25.22 21.03
CA PRO A 300 9.01 24.86 19.61
C PRO A 300 10.38 24.35 19.15
N GLU A 301 11.47 24.87 19.71
CA GLU A 301 12.85 24.45 19.40
C GLU A 301 13.16 23.02 19.86
N ASN A 302 12.43 22.50 20.87
CA ASN A 302 12.65 21.21 21.49
C ASN A 302 11.67 20.12 20.99
N LEU A 303 10.75 20.43 20.10
CA LEU A 303 9.76 19.48 19.55
C LEU A 303 10.41 18.25 18.94
N ALA A 304 11.57 18.40 18.27
CA ALA A 304 12.32 17.26 17.73
C ALA A 304 12.79 16.30 18.82
N ILE A 305 13.21 16.79 19.99
CA ILE A 305 13.63 15.97 21.14
C ILE A 305 12.40 15.25 21.72
N GLN A 306 11.29 15.97 21.90
CA GLN A 306 10.04 15.41 22.40
C GLN A 306 9.53 14.28 21.49
N HIS A 307 9.52 14.51 20.19
CA HIS A 307 9.10 13.52 19.21
C HIS A 307 10.00 12.27 19.26
N ASN A 308 11.33 12.44 19.19
CA ASN A 308 12.27 11.34 19.15
C ASN A 308 12.30 10.50 20.43
N ILE A 309 12.11 11.10 21.63
CA ILE A 309 12.04 10.32 22.87
C ILE A 309 10.76 9.47 22.93
N ILE A 310 9.62 10.01 22.45
CA ILE A 310 8.37 9.25 22.36
C ILE A 310 8.54 8.08 21.40
N LEU A 311 9.21 8.28 20.25
CA LEU A 311 9.51 7.21 19.28
C LEU A 311 10.44 6.15 19.88
N ALA A 312 11.47 6.55 20.62
CA ALA A 312 12.37 5.61 21.28
C ALA A 312 11.63 4.76 22.31
N LEU A 313 10.78 5.37 23.14
CA LEU A 313 9.93 4.66 24.10
C LEU A 313 8.94 3.73 23.41
N ARG A 314 8.33 4.17 22.28
CA ARG A 314 7.45 3.36 21.45
C ARG A 314 8.18 2.16 20.85
N ALA A 315 9.39 2.35 20.33
CA ALA A 315 10.22 1.27 19.81
C ALA A 315 10.54 0.21 20.88
N HIS A 316 10.78 0.62 22.14
CA HIS A 316 11.09 -0.30 23.23
C HIS A 316 9.87 -1.04 23.78
N ASN A 317 8.70 -0.38 23.87
CA ASN A 317 7.54 -0.89 24.61
C ASN A 317 6.42 -1.45 23.72
N LEU A 318 6.35 -1.06 22.46
CA LEU A 318 5.26 -1.40 21.55
C LEU A 318 5.70 -2.09 20.25
N MET A 319 7.03 -2.19 20.00
CA MET A 319 7.58 -2.84 18.81
C MET A 319 8.46 -4.00 19.22
N PHE A 320 8.07 -5.22 18.84
CA PHE A 320 8.71 -6.45 19.29
C PHE A 320 9.43 -7.16 18.14
N LYS A 321 10.67 -7.55 18.40
CA LYS A 321 11.46 -8.36 17.46
C LYS A 321 10.78 -9.71 17.23
N ASP A 322 10.89 -10.23 16.01
CA ASP A 322 10.28 -11.48 15.52
C ASP A 322 8.74 -11.49 15.54
N LYS A 323 8.11 -10.34 15.85
CA LYS A 323 6.68 -10.10 15.71
C LYS A 323 6.42 -8.97 14.72
N ASP A 324 6.88 -7.76 15.02
CA ASP A 324 6.67 -6.57 14.20
C ASP A 324 7.81 -6.35 13.19
N TYR A 325 9.01 -6.82 13.51
CA TYR A 325 10.18 -6.72 12.65
C TYR A 325 11.19 -7.85 12.92
N VAL A 326 12.09 -8.08 11.96
CA VAL A 326 13.26 -8.96 12.10
C VAL A 326 14.52 -8.17 11.81
N VAL A 327 15.67 -8.64 12.33
CA VAL A 327 16.98 -8.08 12.04
C VAL A 327 17.75 -9.09 11.21
N LYS A 328 18.12 -8.71 9.97
CA LYS A 328 18.87 -9.54 9.04
C LYS A 328 19.92 -8.66 8.34
N ASP A 329 21.15 -9.15 8.22
CA ASP A 329 22.26 -8.48 7.51
C ASP A 329 22.55 -7.04 7.98
N ASP A 330 22.43 -6.79 9.29
CA ASP A 330 22.59 -5.48 9.95
C ASP A 330 21.51 -4.46 9.55
N GLU A 331 20.33 -4.93 9.11
CA GLU A 331 19.17 -4.12 8.77
C GLU A 331 17.91 -4.57 9.51
N VAL A 332 17.04 -3.62 9.84
CA VAL A 332 15.70 -3.87 10.35
C VAL A 332 14.75 -4.06 9.18
N LEU A 333 14.03 -5.18 9.16
CA LEU A 333 13.04 -5.50 8.14
C LEU A 333 11.67 -5.66 8.80
N ILE A 334 10.66 -4.98 8.26
CA ILE A 334 9.29 -5.06 8.77
C ILE A 334 8.70 -6.43 8.49
N VAL A 335 7.98 -6.98 9.46
CA VAL A 335 7.10 -8.15 9.29
C VAL A 335 5.68 -7.64 9.21
N ASP A 336 4.99 -7.99 8.15
CA ASP A 336 3.58 -7.63 7.99
C ASP A 336 2.73 -8.39 9.03
N GLU A 337 1.99 -7.66 9.84
CA GLU A 337 1.15 -8.20 10.92
C GLU A 337 0.08 -9.17 10.39
N PHE A 338 -0.38 -9.00 9.13
CA PHE A 338 -1.46 -9.81 8.54
C PHE A 338 -0.94 -11.03 7.79
N THR A 339 0.08 -10.83 6.97
CA THR A 339 0.62 -11.91 6.14
C THR A 339 1.76 -12.66 6.82
N GLY A 340 2.36 -12.07 7.87
CA GLY A 340 3.55 -12.60 8.54
C GLY A 340 4.78 -12.65 7.63
N ARG A 341 4.77 -11.90 6.51
CA ARG A 341 5.87 -11.84 5.55
C ARG A 341 6.82 -10.70 5.88
N ILE A 342 8.10 -10.92 5.60
CA ILE A 342 9.07 -9.81 5.59
C ILE A 342 8.70 -8.91 4.41
N MET A 343 8.70 -7.61 4.68
CA MET A 343 8.48 -6.56 3.69
C MET A 343 9.79 -5.82 3.43
N PRO A 344 10.63 -6.31 2.50
CA PRO A 344 11.89 -5.67 2.17
C PRO A 344 11.63 -4.27 1.59
N GLY A 345 12.48 -3.32 1.94
CA GLY A 345 12.36 -1.94 1.46
C GLY A 345 11.27 -1.09 2.13
N ARG A 346 10.28 -1.69 2.82
CA ARG A 346 9.36 -0.93 3.68
C ARG A 346 10.05 -0.41 4.93
N ARG A 347 9.72 0.82 5.31
CA ARG A 347 10.18 1.43 6.54
C ARG A 347 8.98 1.99 7.31
N TYR A 348 9.05 1.98 8.64
CA TYR A 348 8.08 2.70 9.45
C TYR A 348 8.28 4.20 9.23
N SER A 349 7.17 4.95 9.15
CA SER A 349 7.16 6.41 9.00
C SER A 349 7.63 7.14 10.26
N ASP A 350 7.76 8.45 10.13
CA ASP A 350 7.89 9.42 11.22
C ASP A 350 9.09 9.17 12.15
N GLY A 351 10.17 8.54 11.65
CA GLY A 351 11.36 8.25 12.43
C GLY A 351 11.29 6.98 13.29
N LEU A 352 10.13 6.28 13.33
CA LEU A 352 10.01 5.04 14.14
C LEU A 352 10.98 3.95 13.68
N HIS A 353 11.23 3.84 12.38
CA HIS A 353 12.21 2.87 11.87
C HIS A 353 13.61 3.13 12.38
N GLN A 354 14.04 4.38 12.40
CA GLN A 354 15.32 4.82 12.93
C GLN A 354 15.43 4.58 14.43
N ALA A 355 14.32 4.78 15.16
CA ALA A 355 14.26 4.46 16.59
C ALA A 355 14.44 2.96 16.86
N ILE A 356 13.87 2.09 16.00
CA ILE A 356 14.07 0.64 16.06
C ILE A 356 15.50 0.27 15.64
N GLU A 357 16.06 0.89 14.60
CA GLU A 357 17.47 0.71 14.22
C GLU A 357 18.41 1.07 15.39
N ALA A 358 18.14 2.17 16.10
CA ALA A 358 18.89 2.55 17.30
C ALA A 358 18.74 1.54 18.45
N LYS A 359 17.50 1.08 18.71
CA LYS A 359 17.18 0.03 19.70
C LYS A 359 17.97 -1.25 19.46
N GLU A 360 18.04 -1.72 18.22
CA GLU A 360 18.73 -2.96 17.85
C GLU A 360 20.24 -2.78 17.62
N ASN A 361 20.77 -1.56 17.81
CA ASN A 361 22.16 -1.19 17.59
C ASN A 361 22.69 -1.48 16.17
N VAL A 362 21.82 -1.48 15.18
CA VAL A 362 22.19 -1.53 13.78
C VAL A 362 22.52 -0.12 13.26
N LYS A 363 23.00 -0.01 12.04
CA LYS A 363 23.32 1.30 11.44
C LYS A 363 22.04 2.11 11.25
N VAL A 364 21.87 3.18 12.01
CA VAL A 364 20.74 4.12 11.82
C VAL A 364 20.92 4.83 10.47
N LYS A 365 20.00 4.62 9.56
CA LYS A 365 19.96 5.28 8.26
C LYS A 365 19.36 6.69 8.44
N ARG A 366 19.70 7.62 7.53
CA ARG A 366 19.14 8.98 7.56
C ARG A 366 17.62 8.93 7.41
N GLU A 367 16.94 9.93 7.96
CA GLU A 367 15.53 10.10 7.68
C GLU A 367 15.31 10.23 6.18
N SER A 368 14.21 9.69 5.73
CA SER A 368 13.80 9.83 4.34
C SER A 368 12.71 10.91 4.24
N LYS A 369 12.89 11.82 3.27
CA LYS A 369 11.84 12.77 2.92
C LYS A 369 10.86 12.10 1.96
N THR A 370 9.56 12.30 2.16
CA THR A 370 8.52 11.82 1.23
C THR A 370 8.62 12.59 -0.08
N LEU A 371 8.87 11.90 -1.19
CA LEU A 371 8.91 12.47 -2.53
C LEU A 371 7.53 12.40 -3.20
N ALA A 372 6.85 11.27 -3.05
CA ALA A 372 5.51 11.05 -3.56
C ALA A 372 4.76 10.04 -2.68
N THR A 373 3.47 10.22 -2.54
CA THR A 373 2.61 9.33 -1.75
C THR A 373 1.22 9.22 -2.36
N ILE A 374 0.60 8.05 -2.22
CA ILE A 374 -0.82 7.83 -2.52
C ILE A 374 -1.36 6.68 -1.68
N THR A 375 -2.60 6.80 -1.18
CA THR A 375 -3.27 5.66 -0.54
C THR A 375 -3.80 4.69 -1.59
N PHE A 376 -3.88 3.39 -1.25
CA PHE A 376 -4.50 2.39 -2.13
C PHE A 376 -5.94 2.76 -2.49
N GLN A 377 -6.68 3.33 -1.53
CA GLN A 377 -8.05 3.77 -1.74
C GLN A 377 -8.15 4.79 -2.88
N ASN A 378 -7.34 5.84 -2.82
CA ASN A 378 -7.33 6.88 -3.84
C ASN A 378 -6.75 6.37 -5.17
N PHE A 379 -5.73 5.52 -5.13
CA PHE A 379 -5.15 4.94 -6.33
C PHE A 379 -6.16 4.07 -7.10
N PHE A 380 -6.79 3.07 -6.45
CA PHE A 380 -7.76 2.21 -7.14
C PHE A 380 -9.04 2.93 -7.54
N ASN A 381 -9.38 4.06 -6.88
CA ASN A 381 -10.51 4.89 -7.30
C ASN A 381 -10.24 5.69 -8.59
N LYS A 382 -9.01 5.72 -9.12
CA LYS A 382 -8.66 6.33 -10.41
C LYS A 382 -9.03 5.46 -11.62
N TYR A 383 -9.26 4.17 -11.43
CA TYR A 383 -9.73 3.31 -12.51
C TYR A 383 -11.15 3.68 -12.94
N ASP A 384 -11.39 3.73 -14.25
CA ASP A 384 -12.74 3.88 -14.80
C ASP A 384 -13.66 2.76 -14.31
N LYS A 385 -13.12 1.54 -14.25
CA LYS A 385 -13.80 0.35 -13.79
C LYS A 385 -12.89 -0.51 -12.92
N LYS A 386 -13.41 -0.98 -11.81
CA LYS A 386 -12.69 -1.88 -10.91
C LYS A 386 -13.59 -2.99 -10.43
N ALA A 387 -13.03 -4.17 -10.25
CA ALA A 387 -13.72 -5.35 -9.73
C ALA A 387 -12.77 -6.12 -8.79
N GLY A 388 -13.33 -6.96 -7.95
CA GLY A 388 -12.52 -7.75 -7.03
C GLY A 388 -13.06 -9.15 -6.83
N MET A 389 -12.17 -10.07 -6.46
CA MET A 389 -12.53 -11.43 -6.10
C MET A 389 -11.78 -11.88 -4.85
N THR A 390 -12.46 -12.59 -3.98
CA THR A 390 -11.88 -13.22 -2.77
C THR A 390 -12.83 -14.29 -2.23
N GLY A 391 -12.39 -15.05 -1.24
CA GLY A 391 -13.23 -16.01 -0.51
C GLY A 391 -13.95 -15.44 0.71
N THR A 392 -13.73 -14.16 1.07
CA THR A 392 -14.09 -13.62 2.39
C THR A 392 -14.38 -12.10 2.39
N ALA A 393 -15.15 -11.60 1.42
CA ALA A 393 -15.45 -10.16 1.32
C ALA A 393 -16.65 -9.69 2.14
N LEU A 394 -17.63 -10.57 2.36
CA LEU A 394 -18.94 -10.19 2.93
C LEU A 394 -18.85 -9.53 4.31
N THR A 395 -17.84 -9.89 5.11
CA THR A 395 -17.63 -9.29 6.43
C THR A 395 -17.29 -7.81 6.35
N GLU A 396 -16.69 -7.36 5.25
CA GLU A 396 -16.22 -6.01 4.99
C GLU A 396 -17.06 -5.30 3.90
N GLU A 397 -18.26 -5.83 3.56
CA GLU A 397 -19.12 -5.28 2.49
C GLU A 397 -19.42 -3.79 2.69
N GLN A 398 -19.59 -3.36 3.93
CA GLN A 398 -19.87 -1.96 4.23
C GLN A 398 -18.69 -1.07 3.80
N GLU A 399 -17.45 -1.46 4.09
CA GLU A 399 -16.26 -0.72 3.73
C GLU A 399 -16.06 -0.69 2.21
N PHE A 400 -16.22 -1.84 1.53
CA PHE A 400 -16.13 -1.89 0.08
C PHE A 400 -17.14 -0.97 -0.62
N ARG A 401 -18.34 -0.87 -0.07
CA ARG A 401 -19.39 0.00 -0.61
C ARG A 401 -19.13 1.47 -0.32
N GLU A 402 -18.74 1.83 0.90
CA GLU A 402 -18.51 3.23 1.30
C GLU A 402 -17.27 3.85 0.67
N ILE A 403 -16.17 3.08 0.57
CA ILE A 403 -14.87 3.59 0.10
C ILE A 403 -14.67 3.39 -1.39
N TYR A 404 -15.00 2.21 -1.90
CA TYR A 404 -14.69 1.81 -3.29
C TYR A 404 -15.91 1.79 -4.21
N GLY A 405 -17.12 1.97 -3.68
CA GLY A 405 -18.37 1.90 -4.45
C GLY A 405 -18.72 0.51 -4.97
N MET A 406 -18.09 -0.54 -4.42
CA MET A 406 -18.30 -1.92 -4.84
C MET A 406 -19.16 -2.67 -3.83
N ASP A 407 -20.19 -3.39 -4.30
CA ASP A 407 -20.96 -4.32 -3.47
C ASP A 407 -20.44 -5.76 -3.63
N VAL A 408 -20.77 -6.61 -2.66
CA VAL A 408 -20.33 -7.99 -2.60
C VAL A 408 -21.47 -8.93 -3.02
N VAL A 409 -21.20 -9.82 -3.97
CA VAL A 409 -22.12 -10.88 -4.35
C VAL A 409 -21.52 -12.23 -3.99
N VAL A 410 -22.16 -12.94 -3.06
CA VAL A 410 -21.75 -14.27 -2.64
C VAL A 410 -22.21 -15.32 -3.64
N ILE A 411 -21.26 -16.05 -4.21
CA ILE A 411 -21.50 -17.08 -5.20
C ILE A 411 -21.50 -18.45 -4.52
N PRO A 412 -22.49 -19.31 -4.81
CA PRO A 412 -22.49 -20.68 -4.27
C PRO A 412 -21.31 -21.49 -4.80
N THR A 413 -20.85 -22.46 -4.01
CA THR A 413 -19.81 -23.38 -4.44
C THR A 413 -20.31 -24.35 -5.51
N ASN A 414 -19.40 -24.78 -6.40
CA ASN A 414 -19.73 -25.75 -7.47
C ASN A 414 -20.19 -27.11 -6.88
N LYS A 415 -19.55 -27.58 -5.81
CA LYS A 415 -19.95 -28.75 -5.03
C LYS A 415 -20.25 -28.35 -3.59
N PRO A 416 -21.18 -29.04 -2.89
CA PRO A 416 -21.46 -28.78 -1.47
C PRO A 416 -20.22 -28.91 -0.63
N VAL A 417 -20.04 -28.01 0.34
CA VAL A 417 -18.93 -28.06 1.29
C VAL A 417 -19.17 -29.20 2.29
N GLN A 418 -18.18 -30.08 2.42
CA GLN A 418 -18.22 -31.23 3.33
C GLN A 418 -17.35 -31.02 4.60
N ARG A 419 -16.61 -29.88 4.67
CA ARG A 419 -15.76 -29.56 5.83
C ARG A 419 -16.58 -29.41 7.10
N ILE A 420 -16.05 -29.97 8.19
CA ILE A 420 -16.61 -29.86 9.54
C ILE A 420 -15.83 -28.77 10.29
N ASP A 421 -16.52 -27.71 10.69
CA ASP A 421 -15.94 -26.66 11.51
C ASP A 421 -16.33 -26.93 12.98
N HIS A 422 -15.37 -27.35 13.81
CA HIS A 422 -15.58 -27.63 15.23
C HIS A 422 -15.69 -26.33 16.04
N ASP A 423 -16.32 -26.41 17.21
CA ASP A 423 -16.36 -25.33 18.20
C ASP A 423 -14.93 -25.05 18.72
N ASP A 424 -14.67 -23.81 19.16
CA ASP A 424 -13.37 -23.42 19.69
C ASP A 424 -13.07 -24.15 21.01
N ALA A 425 -11.85 -24.67 21.15
CA ALA A 425 -11.32 -25.24 22.37
C ALA A 425 -10.61 -24.17 23.20
N ILE A 426 -11.11 -23.86 24.38
CA ILE A 426 -10.61 -22.79 25.22
C ILE A 426 -9.93 -23.32 26.47
N TYR A 427 -8.71 -22.81 26.73
CA TYR A 427 -7.89 -23.20 27.88
C TYR A 427 -7.57 -21.98 28.75
N LYS A 428 -7.15 -22.23 29.96
CA LYS A 428 -6.79 -21.18 30.90
C LYS A 428 -5.48 -20.50 30.50
N THR A 429 -4.45 -21.27 30.20
CA THR A 429 -3.10 -20.79 29.93
C THR A 429 -2.65 -21.13 28.51
N LYS A 430 -1.70 -20.33 27.99
CA LYS A 430 -1.04 -20.62 26.69
C LYS A 430 -0.36 -21.99 26.70
N ARG A 431 0.22 -22.38 27.83
CA ARG A 431 0.89 -23.69 27.97
C ARG A 431 -0.07 -24.87 27.83
N GLU A 432 -1.25 -24.81 28.46
CA GLU A 432 -2.28 -25.86 28.32
C GLU A 432 -2.78 -25.97 26.90
N LYS A 433 -3.07 -24.82 26.28
CA LYS A 433 -3.46 -24.72 24.88
C LYS A 433 -2.43 -25.39 23.95
N MET A 434 -1.14 -25.03 24.09
CA MET A 434 -0.07 -25.60 23.26
C MET A 434 0.09 -27.11 23.43
N ASN A 435 -0.05 -27.64 24.64
CA ASN A 435 -0.05 -29.06 24.86
C ASN A 435 -1.23 -29.75 24.14
N ALA A 436 -2.43 -29.18 24.21
CA ALA A 436 -3.60 -29.72 23.53
C ALA A 436 -3.44 -29.71 22.00
N VAL A 437 -2.88 -28.63 21.44
CA VAL A 437 -2.54 -28.52 20.01
C VAL A 437 -1.57 -29.64 19.60
N VAL A 438 -0.51 -29.84 20.36
CA VAL A 438 0.49 -30.90 20.08
C VAL A 438 -0.14 -32.30 20.12
N GLU A 439 -0.97 -32.60 21.12
CA GLU A 439 -1.64 -33.91 21.21
C GLU A 439 -2.61 -34.14 20.04
N ASP A 440 -3.38 -33.12 19.61
CA ASP A 440 -4.26 -33.23 18.45
C ASP A 440 -3.47 -33.44 17.14
N ILE A 441 -2.31 -32.76 16.97
CA ILE A 441 -1.41 -33.00 15.83
C ILE A 441 -0.90 -34.43 15.82
N ILE A 442 -0.47 -34.95 16.98
CA ILE A 442 0.04 -36.32 17.11
C ILE A 442 -1.06 -37.34 16.76
N GLU A 443 -2.28 -37.15 17.27
CA GLU A 443 -3.41 -38.04 16.98
C GLU A 443 -3.77 -38.04 15.47
N SER A 444 -3.82 -36.85 14.83
CA SER A 444 -4.11 -36.74 13.41
C SER A 444 -3.01 -37.35 12.55
N HIS A 445 -1.73 -37.07 12.86
CA HIS A 445 -0.58 -37.60 12.17
C HIS A 445 -0.54 -39.15 12.28
N ALA A 446 -0.86 -39.72 13.47
CA ALA A 446 -0.93 -41.16 13.66
C ALA A 446 -2.03 -41.85 12.82
N LYS A 447 -3.10 -41.09 12.46
CA LYS A 447 -4.16 -41.56 11.55
C LYS A 447 -3.76 -41.41 10.07
N GLY A 448 -2.63 -40.77 9.78
CA GLY A 448 -2.23 -40.39 8.42
C GLY A 448 -2.94 -39.14 7.87
N GLN A 449 -3.75 -38.44 8.65
CA GLN A 449 -4.44 -37.22 8.25
C GLN A 449 -3.44 -36.05 8.18
N PRO A 450 -3.35 -35.33 7.05
CA PRO A 450 -2.50 -34.14 6.97
C PRO A 450 -3.04 -32.99 7.83
N VAL A 451 -2.13 -32.24 8.45
CA VAL A 451 -2.45 -31.17 9.38
C VAL A 451 -1.75 -29.89 8.94
N LEU A 452 -2.52 -28.80 8.78
CA LEU A 452 -2.01 -27.44 8.61
C LEU A 452 -2.30 -26.64 9.88
N VAL A 453 -1.25 -26.17 10.55
CA VAL A 453 -1.35 -25.40 11.77
C VAL A 453 -1.11 -23.93 11.46
N GLY A 454 -2.10 -23.09 11.73
CA GLY A 454 -1.99 -21.62 11.64
C GLY A 454 -1.52 -21.04 12.96
N THR A 455 -0.42 -20.25 12.93
CA THR A 455 0.08 -19.49 14.08
C THR A 455 0.09 -18.00 13.75
N ILE A 456 -0.04 -17.13 14.75
CA ILE A 456 -0.04 -15.66 14.53
C ILE A 456 1.38 -15.12 14.46
N THR A 457 2.29 -15.61 15.32
CA THR A 457 3.66 -15.10 15.42
C THR A 457 4.70 -16.12 15.00
N ILE A 458 5.87 -15.62 14.57
CA ILE A 458 7.06 -16.47 14.26
C ILE A 458 7.49 -17.21 15.51
N GLU A 459 7.51 -16.56 16.67
CA GLU A 459 7.88 -17.14 17.96
C GLU A 459 7.01 -18.36 18.28
N MET A 460 5.69 -18.23 18.16
CA MET A 460 4.74 -19.34 18.36
C MET A 460 5.01 -20.50 17.40
N SER A 461 5.34 -20.20 16.14
CA SER A 461 5.66 -21.23 15.14
C SER A 461 6.95 -21.99 15.50
N GLU A 462 7.96 -21.28 16.00
CA GLU A 462 9.23 -21.88 16.43
C GLU A 462 9.09 -22.68 17.73
N GLU A 463 8.30 -22.20 18.69
CA GLU A 463 7.97 -22.92 19.93
C GLU A 463 7.24 -24.23 19.62
N LEU A 464 6.19 -24.19 18.80
CA LEU A 464 5.45 -25.37 18.37
C LEU A 464 6.37 -26.36 17.64
N SER A 465 7.22 -25.86 16.73
CA SER A 465 8.23 -26.68 16.04
C SER A 465 9.17 -27.38 17.02
N ALA A 466 9.64 -26.67 18.03
CA ALA A 466 10.50 -27.27 19.08
C ALA A 466 9.78 -28.36 19.88
N MET A 467 8.50 -28.16 20.19
CA MET A 467 7.68 -29.16 20.89
C MET A 467 7.47 -30.40 20.05
N LEU A 468 7.14 -30.25 18.75
CA LEU A 468 6.94 -31.39 17.82
C LEU A 468 8.24 -32.15 17.56
N LYS A 469 9.40 -31.46 17.45
CA LYS A 469 10.72 -32.11 17.36
C LYS A 469 11.02 -32.98 18.57
N LYS A 470 10.70 -32.53 19.78
CA LYS A 470 10.87 -33.33 21.01
C LYS A 470 9.99 -34.58 21.03
N ARG A 471 8.84 -34.55 20.35
CA ARG A 471 7.92 -35.71 20.19
C ARG A 471 8.24 -36.57 18.97
N GLY A 472 9.28 -36.21 18.17
CA GLY A 472 9.72 -36.98 17.01
C GLY A 472 8.83 -36.87 15.78
N ILE A 473 7.94 -35.88 15.73
CA ILE A 473 7.05 -35.62 14.58
C ILE A 473 7.81 -34.81 13.50
N LYS A 474 7.88 -35.38 12.30
CA LYS A 474 8.41 -34.65 11.12
C LYS A 474 7.40 -33.60 10.70
N HIS A 475 7.88 -32.38 10.47
CA HIS A 475 7.03 -31.27 10.07
C HIS A 475 7.82 -30.23 9.29
N ASN A 476 7.11 -29.45 8.49
CA ASN A 476 7.61 -28.27 7.78
C ASN A 476 7.19 -27.00 8.52
N VAL A 477 8.06 -25.98 8.52
CA VAL A 477 7.74 -24.67 9.10
C VAL A 477 7.83 -23.63 8.00
N LEU A 478 6.75 -22.87 7.84
CA LEU A 478 6.62 -21.80 6.88
C LEU A 478 6.35 -20.50 7.65
N ASN A 479 7.36 -19.68 7.74
CA ASN A 479 7.29 -18.36 8.35
C ASN A 479 8.12 -17.37 7.52
N ALA A 480 8.10 -16.08 7.91
CA ALA A 480 8.77 -15.01 7.18
C ALA A 480 10.28 -15.25 6.92
N LYS A 481 10.93 -16.12 7.70
CA LYS A 481 12.36 -16.47 7.50
C LYS A 481 12.61 -17.41 6.31
N PHE A 482 11.57 -18.10 5.79
CA PHE A 482 11.69 -19.16 4.78
C PHE A 482 10.74 -18.99 3.59
N HIS A 483 10.39 -17.78 3.25
CA HIS A 483 9.38 -17.47 2.23
C HIS A 483 9.75 -17.90 0.80
N GLU A 484 11.04 -18.00 0.47
CA GLU A 484 11.51 -18.42 -0.87
C GLU A 484 11.02 -19.83 -1.30
N LYS A 485 10.74 -20.71 -0.32
CA LYS A 485 10.24 -22.08 -0.56
C LYS A 485 8.76 -22.25 -0.24
N GLU A 486 8.04 -21.16 -0.12
CA GLU A 486 6.65 -21.16 0.33
C GLU A 486 5.75 -22.04 -0.53
N ALA A 487 5.79 -21.86 -1.85
CA ALA A 487 4.97 -22.60 -2.79
C ALA A 487 5.28 -24.10 -2.79
N GLU A 488 6.57 -24.47 -2.69
CA GLU A 488 7.03 -25.86 -2.60
C GLU A 488 6.53 -26.53 -1.32
N ILE A 489 6.68 -25.87 -0.16
CA ILE A 489 6.24 -26.44 1.14
C ILE A 489 4.71 -26.62 1.16
N ILE A 490 3.95 -25.65 0.64
CA ILE A 490 2.48 -25.71 0.64
C ILE A 490 1.96 -26.78 -0.33
N SER A 491 2.62 -27.01 -1.46
CA SER A 491 2.21 -28.08 -2.40
C SER A 491 2.25 -29.47 -1.75
N HIS A 492 3.17 -29.69 -0.80
CA HIS A 492 3.30 -30.94 -0.04
C HIS A 492 2.42 -31.02 1.22
N ALA A 493 1.70 -29.95 1.58
CA ALA A 493 0.88 -29.92 2.79
C ALA A 493 -0.35 -30.85 2.75
N GLY A 494 -0.73 -31.34 1.57
CA GLY A 494 -1.84 -32.29 1.36
C GLY A 494 -1.44 -33.76 1.32
N GLU A 495 -0.16 -34.09 1.52
CA GLU A 495 0.33 -35.49 1.52
C GLU A 495 -0.06 -36.24 2.79
N ILE A 496 -0.12 -37.56 2.70
CA ILE A 496 -0.50 -38.43 3.82
C ILE A 496 0.41 -38.19 5.03
N GLY A 497 -0.19 -37.82 6.17
CA GLY A 497 0.51 -37.56 7.44
C GLY A 497 1.41 -36.34 7.43
N ALA A 498 1.32 -35.46 6.44
CA ALA A 498 2.07 -34.21 6.41
C ALA A 498 1.67 -33.31 7.58
N VAL A 499 2.65 -32.69 8.24
CA VAL A 499 2.41 -31.65 9.26
C VAL A 499 3.12 -30.38 8.82
N THR A 500 2.34 -29.32 8.61
CA THR A 500 2.86 -28.01 8.18
C THR A 500 2.44 -26.94 9.18
N ILE A 501 3.40 -26.19 9.72
CA ILE A 501 3.16 -25.02 10.56
C ILE A 501 3.34 -23.81 9.67
N ALA A 502 2.33 -22.95 9.60
CA ALA A 502 2.39 -21.73 8.79
C ALA A 502 1.98 -20.51 9.63
N THR A 503 2.78 -19.44 9.53
CA THR A 503 2.36 -18.15 10.11
C THR A 503 1.32 -17.50 9.20
N ASN A 504 0.23 -17.01 9.78
CA ASN A 504 -0.87 -16.27 9.15
C ASN A 504 -1.21 -16.76 7.73
N MET A 505 -1.01 -15.89 6.75
CA MET A 505 -1.43 -16.06 5.38
C MET A 505 -0.39 -16.72 4.47
N ALA A 506 0.66 -17.31 5.03
CA ALA A 506 1.66 -18.02 4.25
C ALA A 506 0.99 -19.08 3.34
N GLY A 507 1.38 -19.10 2.05
CA GLY A 507 0.75 -19.94 1.03
C GLY A 507 -0.57 -19.40 0.48
N ARG A 508 -0.95 -18.14 0.72
CA ARG A 508 -2.14 -17.52 0.11
C ARG A 508 -1.99 -17.52 -1.42
N GLY A 509 -3.08 -17.79 -2.14
CA GLY A 509 -3.06 -17.92 -3.60
C GLY A 509 -2.49 -19.24 -4.12
N THR A 510 -1.92 -20.10 -3.25
CA THR A 510 -1.44 -21.44 -3.61
C THR A 510 -2.45 -22.49 -3.19
N ASP A 511 -2.77 -23.41 -4.10
CA ASP A 511 -3.71 -24.48 -3.82
C ASP A 511 -3.02 -25.65 -3.10
N ILE A 512 -3.75 -26.28 -2.16
CA ILE A 512 -3.31 -27.50 -1.48
C ILE A 512 -4.07 -28.65 -2.12
N VAL A 513 -3.36 -29.47 -2.87
CA VAL A 513 -3.92 -30.66 -3.52
C VAL A 513 -3.77 -31.84 -2.55
N LEU A 514 -4.87 -32.57 -2.31
CA LEU A 514 -4.84 -33.75 -1.46
C LEU A 514 -4.27 -34.93 -2.24
N GLU A 515 -3.36 -35.66 -1.62
CA GLU A 515 -2.85 -36.93 -2.13
C GLU A 515 -3.99 -37.99 -2.17
N ASP A 516 -3.88 -38.94 -3.09
CA ASP A 516 -4.86 -40.05 -3.20
C ASP A 516 -4.98 -40.82 -1.86
N GLY A 517 -6.23 -41.00 -1.41
CA GLY A 517 -6.53 -41.66 -0.13
C GLY A 517 -6.67 -40.72 1.08
N VAL A 518 -6.21 -39.46 0.99
CA VAL A 518 -6.33 -38.49 2.10
C VAL A 518 -7.81 -38.12 2.36
N ALA A 519 -8.63 -38.08 1.32
CA ALA A 519 -10.06 -37.82 1.46
C ALA A 519 -10.76 -38.88 2.34
N GLU A 520 -10.34 -40.17 2.28
CA GLU A 520 -10.86 -41.24 3.11
C GLU A 520 -10.44 -41.15 4.57
N LEU A 521 -9.30 -40.45 4.82
CA LEU A 521 -8.79 -40.16 6.17
C LEU A 521 -9.43 -38.91 6.82
N GLY A 522 -10.40 -38.29 6.15
CA GLY A 522 -11.07 -37.10 6.64
C GLY A 522 -10.58 -35.78 6.00
N GLY A 523 -9.68 -35.85 5.01
CA GLY A 523 -9.14 -34.69 4.30
C GLY A 523 -8.15 -33.88 5.15
N LEU A 524 -7.87 -32.65 4.72
CA LEU A 524 -6.95 -31.75 5.42
C LEU A 524 -7.58 -31.23 6.73
N LYS A 525 -6.84 -31.32 7.81
CA LYS A 525 -7.21 -30.76 9.10
C LYS A 525 -6.51 -29.43 9.32
N ILE A 526 -7.30 -28.42 9.67
CA ILE A 526 -6.83 -27.07 10.02
C ILE A 526 -6.85 -26.90 11.53
N ILE A 527 -5.74 -26.51 12.10
CA ILE A 527 -5.62 -26.13 13.52
C ILE A 527 -5.22 -24.67 13.58
N GLY A 528 -6.07 -23.82 14.16
CA GLY A 528 -5.72 -22.44 14.51
C GLY A 528 -5.25 -22.37 15.95
N THR A 529 -4.06 -21.83 16.21
CA THR A 529 -3.53 -21.73 17.57
C THR A 529 -4.08 -20.52 18.34
N GLU A 530 -4.68 -19.58 17.63
CA GLU A 530 -5.36 -18.39 18.17
C GLU A 530 -6.41 -17.89 17.18
N ARG A 531 -7.32 -17.01 17.63
CA ARG A 531 -8.17 -16.21 16.75
C ARG A 531 -7.45 -14.95 16.33
N HIS A 532 -7.53 -14.64 15.06
CA HIS A 532 -6.97 -13.40 14.51
C HIS A 532 -7.84 -12.18 14.88
N GLU A 533 -7.31 -11.00 14.69
CA GLU A 533 -8.03 -9.73 14.90
C GLU A 533 -9.27 -9.61 14.01
N SER A 534 -9.26 -10.23 12.84
CA SER A 534 -10.38 -10.24 11.89
C SER A 534 -10.93 -11.65 11.67
N ARG A 535 -12.26 -11.77 11.71
CA ARG A 535 -12.99 -13.03 11.39
C ARG A 535 -12.71 -13.50 9.97
N ARG A 536 -12.42 -12.58 9.08
CA ARG A 536 -12.06 -12.83 7.69
C ARG A 536 -10.81 -13.70 7.58
N ILE A 537 -9.76 -13.39 8.33
CA ILE A 537 -8.51 -14.16 8.34
C ILE A 537 -8.76 -15.57 8.88
N ASP A 538 -9.56 -15.72 9.92
CA ASP A 538 -9.97 -17.03 10.43
C ASP A 538 -10.69 -17.87 9.36
N ASN A 539 -11.59 -17.24 8.60
CA ASN A 539 -12.32 -17.90 7.51
C ASN A 539 -11.40 -18.29 6.34
N GLN A 540 -10.37 -17.48 6.05
CA GLN A 540 -9.37 -17.80 5.04
C GLN A 540 -8.52 -19.02 5.48
N LEU A 541 -8.14 -19.10 6.75
CA LEU A 541 -7.43 -20.24 7.28
C LEU A 541 -8.31 -21.52 7.19
N ARG A 542 -9.58 -21.46 7.64
CA ARG A 542 -10.54 -22.56 7.48
C ARG A 542 -10.71 -22.95 6.02
N GLY A 543 -10.75 -21.97 5.11
CA GLY A 543 -10.92 -22.18 3.67
C GLY A 543 -9.78 -22.92 2.98
N ARG A 544 -8.69 -23.24 3.68
CA ARG A 544 -7.63 -24.09 3.17
C ARG A 544 -8.05 -25.55 3.06
N ALA A 545 -9.04 -25.99 3.85
CA ALA A 545 -9.61 -27.32 3.82
C ALA A 545 -11.02 -27.35 3.22
N GLY A 546 -11.47 -28.49 2.77
CA GLY A 546 -12.83 -28.72 2.23
C GLY A 546 -13.08 -28.03 0.90
N ARG A 547 -12.12 -28.12 -0.04
CA ARG A 547 -12.18 -27.51 -1.38
C ARG A 547 -12.86 -28.46 -2.36
N GLN A 548 -13.61 -27.92 -3.33
CA GLN A 548 -14.25 -28.68 -4.43
C GLN A 548 -15.03 -29.93 -3.97
N GLY A 549 -15.62 -29.88 -2.76
CA GLY A 549 -16.39 -30.98 -2.18
C GLY A 549 -15.53 -32.02 -1.46
N ASP A 550 -14.24 -31.79 -1.23
CA ASP A 550 -13.41 -32.65 -0.41
C ASP A 550 -13.83 -32.56 1.07
N PRO A 551 -13.67 -33.62 1.85
CA PRO A 551 -13.79 -33.57 3.28
C PRO A 551 -12.68 -32.72 3.90
N GLY A 552 -12.87 -32.32 5.14
CA GLY A 552 -11.86 -31.57 5.90
C GLY A 552 -12.39 -31.20 7.27
N GLU A 553 -11.51 -30.74 8.13
CA GLU A 553 -11.86 -30.32 9.49
C GLU A 553 -11.17 -29.00 9.83
N SER A 554 -11.80 -28.20 10.70
CA SER A 554 -11.13 -27.03 11.30
C SER A 554 -11.45 -26.93 12.79
N LYS A 555 -10.42 -26.64 13.60
CA LYS A 555 -10.57 -26.40 15.04
C LYS A 555 -9.63 -25.27 15.48
N PHE A 556 -10.12 -24.35 16.31
CA PHE A 556 -9.31 -23.30 16.92
C PHE A 556 -9.07 -23.59 18.40
N TYR A 557 -7.84 -23.36 18.84
CA TYR A 557 -7.38 -23.51 20.21
C TYR A 557 -7.04 -22.14 20.78
N LEU A 558 -7.67 -21.76 21.88
CA LEU A 558 -7.60 -20.43 22.46
C LEU A 558 -7.18 -20.51 23.92
N SER A 559 -6.54 -19.48 24.43
CA SER A 559 -6.32 -19.30 25.85
C SER A 559 -6.83 -17.95 26.35
N LEU A 560 -7.09 -17.84 27.64
CA LEU A 560 -7.47 -16.55 28.26
C LEU A 560 -6.30 -15.57 28.29
N GLU A 561 -5.06 -16.05 28.08
CA GLU A 561 -3.84 -15.25 28.02
C GLU A 561 -3.50 -14.79 26.59
N ASP A 562 -4.31 -15.14 25.57
CA ASP A 562 -4.11 -14.69 24.20
C ASP A 562 -4.42 -13.19 24.11
N ASP A 563 -3.69 -12.47 23.25
CA ASP A 563 -3.76 -11.01 23.15
C ASP A 563 -5.20 -10.51 22.89
N LEU A 564 -5.94 -11.18 22.03
CA LEU A 564 -7.34 -10.85 21.77
C LEU A 564 -8.21 -10.93 23.04
N MET A 565 -7.95 -11.94 23.89
CA MET A 565 -8.69 -12.13 25.13
C MET A 565 -8.23 -11.17 26.23
N ARG A 566 -6.93 -10.89 26.30
CA ARG A 566 -6.34 -9.96 27.26
C ARG A 566 -6.79 -8.52 27.00
N LEU A 567 -6.73 -8.05 25.74
CA LEU A 567 -7.02 -6.66 25.39
C LEU A 567 -8.52 -6.35 25.26
N PHE A 568 -9.33 -7.31 24.83
CA PHE A 568 -10.74 -7.09 24.50
C PHE A 568 -11.71 -8.02 25.24
N GLY A 569 -11.20 -9.02 26.00
CA GLY A 569 -11.99 -9.84 26.90
C GLY A 569 -12.44 -9.04 28.12
N SER A 570 -13.72 -9.17 28.52
CA SER A 570 -14.18 -8.49 29.72
C SER A 570 -13.59 -9.15 30.97
N GLU A 571 -13.15 -8.35 31.96
CA GLU A 571 -12.75 -8.82 33.30
C GLU A 571 -13.81 -9.73 33.94
N ARG A 572 -15.08 -9.52 33.60
CA ARG A 572 -16.18 -10.40 33.97
C ARG A 572 -15.99 -11.85 33.51
N MET A 573 -15.38 -12.07 32.35
CA MET A 573 -15.13 -13.44 31.85
C MET A 573 -14.04 -14.13 32.66
N ILE A 574 -12.97 -13.43 33.01
CA ILE A 574 -11.89 -13.95 33.83
C ILE A 574 -12.44 -14.24 35.25
N SER A 575 -13.29 -13.38 35.80
CA SER A 575 -13.89 -13.59 37.11
C SER A 575 -14.91 -14.76 37.11
N ILE A 576 -15.70 -14.92 36.06
CA ILE A 576 -16.62 -16.08 35.89
C ILE A 576 -15.80 -17.37 35.77
N TYR A 577 -14.70 -17.35 35.03
CA TYR A 577 -13.82 -18.49 34.91
C TYR A 577 -13.22 -18.94 36.25
N ASN A 578 -12.66 -17.97 37.00
CA ASN A 578 -12.10 -18.24 38.32
C ASN A 578 -13.17 -18.73 39.31
N ALA A 579 -14.43 -18.31 39.15
CA ALA A 579 -15.54 -18.77 39.98
C ALA A 579 -16.04 -20.18 39.64
N LEU A 580 -15.82 -20.65 38.41
CA LEU A 580 -16.24 -21.98 37.95
C LEU A 580 -15.33 -23.13 38.45
N GLY A 581 -14.14 -22.82 38.94
CA GLY A 581 -13.22 -23.81 39.55
C GLY A 581 -12.77 -24.94 38.59
N ILE A 582 -12.65 -24.66 37.30
CA ILE A 582 -12.30 -25.65 36.26
C ILE A 582 -10.85 -26.13 36.48
N PRO A 583 -10.61 -27.46 36.51
CA PRO A 583 -9.27 -28.03 36.69
C PRO A 583 -8.33 -27.64 35.58
N GLU A 584 -7.01 -27.62 35.88
CA GLU A 584 -5.98 -27.42 34.87
C GLU A 584 -6.04 -28.52 33.78
N GLY A 585 -5.96 -28.09 32.51
CA GLY A 585 -5.93 -29.01 31.35
C GLY A 585 -7.29 -29.42 30.78
N GLU A 586 -8.40 -29.00 31.37
CA GLU A 586 -9.74 -29.28 30.84
C GLU A 586 -10.16 -28.24 29.80
N GLU A 587 -10.68 -28.71 28.66
CA GLU A 587 -11.24 -27.90 27.57
C GLU A 587 -12.56 -27.30 28.01
N ILE A 588 -12.71 -25.99 27.84
CA ILE A 588 -13.95 -25.26 28.12
C ILE A 588 -14.73 -25.16 26.82
N GLN A 589 -15.80 -25.90 26.72
CA GLN A 589 -16.75 -25.79 25.61
C GLN A 589 -17.97 -25.00 26.06
N HIS A 590 -18.00 -23.70 25.71
CA HIS A 590 -19.19 -22.89 26.00
C HIS A 590 -19.50 -21.89 24.88
N LYS A 591 -20.62 -22.08 24.20
CA LYS A 591 -21.07 -21.25 23.07
C LYS A 591 -21.14 -19.74 23.36
N THR A 592 -21.27 -19.37 24.63
CA THR A 592 -21.30 -17.96 25.04
C THR A 592 -19.91 -17.32 24.92
N ILE A 593 -18.83 -18.07 25.15
CA ILE A 593 -17.46 -17.55 25.07
C ILE A 593 -17.06 -17.30 23.62
N SER A 594 -17.34 -18.26 22.71
CA SER A 594 -17.13 -18.06 21.28
C SER A 594 -17.87 -16.85 20.72
N LYS A 595 -19.10 -16.60 21.18
CA LYS A 595 -19.84 -15.38 20.81
C LYS A 595 -19.23 -14.10 21.36
N THR A 596 -18.57 -14.16 22.52
CA THR A 596 -17.88 -12.99 23.09
C THR A 596 -16.61 -12.69 22.33
N ILE A 597 -15.86 -13.72 21.93
CA ILE A 597 -14.70 -13.58 21.06
C ILE A 597 -15.09 -12.95 19.70
N GLU A 598 -16.18 -13.44 19.09
CA GLU A 598 -16.70 -12.87 17.85
C GLU A 598 -17.09 -11.38 18.01
N LYS A 599 -17.67 -11.00 19.15
CA LYS A 599 -17.96 -9.59 19.45
C LYS A 599 -16.68 -8.76 19.64
N ALA A 600 -15.65 -9.34 20.26
CA ALA A 600 -14.34 -8.67 20.40
C ALA A 600 -13.72 -8.43 19.04
N GLN A 601 -13.64 -9.45 18.17
CA GLN A 601 -13.17 -9.31 16.78
C GLN A 601 -13.94 -8.23 16.04
N LYS A 602 -15.27 -8.23 16.12
CA LYS A 602 -16.10 -7.20 15.46
C LYS A 602 -15.80 -5.78 15.99
N LYS A 603 -15.48 -5.63 17.27
CA LYS A 603 -15.09 -4.33 17.83
C LYS A 603 -13.75 -3.88 17.25
N ILE A 604 -12.78 -4.79 17.11
CA ILE A 604 -11.47 -4.50 16.49
C ILE A 604 -11.65 -4.15 15.00
N GLU A 605 -12.42 -4.95 14.25
CA GLU A 605 -12.75 -4.70 12.85
C GLU A 605 -13.32 -3.29 12.66
N ASN A 606 -14.29 -2.89 13.50
CA ASN A 606 -14.89 -1.56 13.47
C ASN A 606 -13.87 -0.45 13.83
N ASN A 607 -12.99 -0.68 14.81
CA ASN A 607 -11.96 0.28 15.16
C ASN A 607 -10.96 0.46 14.01
N ASN A 608 -10.51 -0.64 13.42
CA ASN A 608 -9.59 -0.62 12.29
C ASN A 608 -10.22 0.06 11.06
N PHE A 609 -11.52 -0.18 10.82
CA PHE A 609 -12.28 0.56 9.79
C PHE A 609 -12.30 2.06 10.10
N GLY A 610 -12.55 2.45 11.36
CA GLY A 610 -12.49 3.85 11.78
C GLY A 610 -11.14 4.50 11.52
N ILE A 611 -10.03 3.79 11.81
CA ILE A 611 -8.66 4.27 11.55
C ILE A 611 -8.44 4.46 10.03
N ARG A 612 -8.81 3.47 9.20
CA ARG A 612 -8.68 3.58 7.73
C ARG A 612 -9.53 4.70 7.16
N LYS A 613 -10.76 4.88 7.67
CA LYS A 613 -11.65 5.97 7.25
C LYS A 613 -11.06 7.33 7.60
N ASN A 614 -10.55 7.48 8.81
CA ASN A 614 -9.91 8.71 9.26
C ASN A 614 -8.67 9.04 8.39
N LEU A 615 -7.83 8.05 8.11
CA LEU A 615 -6.70 8.21 7.18
C LEU A 615 -7.18 8.70 5.81
N LEU A 616 -8.24 8.10 5.28
CA LEU A 616 -8.80 8.48 3.99
C LEU A 616 -9.37 9.90 4.00
N ASP A 617 -10.05 10.31 5.08
CA ASP A 617 -10.65 11.64 5.19
C ASP A 617 -9.57 12.75 5.12
N TYR A 618 -8.39 12.52 5.74
CA TYR A 618 -7.23 13.41 5.61
C TYR A 618 -6.59 13.31 4.22
N ASP A 619 -6.34 12.10 3.72
CA ASP A 619 -5.68 11.93 2.40
C ASP A 619 -6.59 12.40 1.24
N ARG A 620 -7.89 12.50 1.45
CA ARG A 620 -8.80 13.07 0.45
C ARG A 620 -8.45 14.53 0.13
N VAL A 621 -8.08 15.31 1.14
CA VAL A 621 -7.62 16.69 0.94
C VAL A 621 -6.35 16.72 0.10
N ASN A 622 -5.37 15.90 0.47
CA ASN A 622 -4.11 15.78 -0.27
C ASN A 622 -4.35 15.25 -1.69
N ASN A 623 -5.32 14.35 -1.88
CA ASN A 623 -5.64 13.80 -3.19
C ASN A 623 -6.26 14.83 -4.13
N GLU A 624 -7.16 15.69 -3.65
CA GLU A 624 -7.74 16.78 -4.43
C GLU A 624 -6.63 17.72 -4.96
N GLN A 625 -5.66 18.06 -4.12
CA GLN A 625 -4.49 18.86 -4.49
C GLN A 625 -3.55 18.12 -5.45
N ARG A 626 -3.28 16.83 -5.18
CA ARG A 626 -2.46 15.97 -6.02
C ARG A 626 -3.01 15.86 -7.44
N GLU A 627 -4.31 15.69 -7.59
CA GLU A 627 -4.95 15.62 -8.91
C GLU A 627 -4.77 16.91 -9.72
N VAL A 628 -4.88 18.07 -9.07
CA VAL A 628 -4.62 19.36 -9.73
C VAL A 628 -3.16 19.44 -10.17
N MET A 629 -2.22 19.13 -9.25
CA MET A 629 -0.78 19.23 -9.54
C MET A 629 -0.32 18.23 -10.61
N TYR A 630 -0.76 16.98 -10.53
CA TYR A 630 -0.38 15.96 -11.51
C TYR A 630 -0.99 16.22 -12.89
N LYS A 631 -2.19 16.80 -12.95
CA LYS A 631 -2.79 17.23 -14.21
C LYS A 631 -2.02 18.39 -14.85
N GLU A 632 -1.66 19.41 -14.07
CA GLU A 632 -0.85 20.52 -14.58
C GLU A 632 0.54 20.03 -14.99
N ARG A 633 1.18 19.20 -14.17
CA ARG A 633 2.46 18.56 -14.50
C ARG A 633 2.40 17.78 -15.81
N ARG A 634 1.31 17.02 -16.03
CA ARG A 634 1.10 16.25 -17.26
C ARG A 634 0.95 17.15 -18.47
N ARG A 635 0.22 18.27 -18.37
CA ARG A 635 0.14 19.27 -19.44
C ARG A 635 1.52 19.81 -19.82
N VAL A 636 2.34 20.12 -18.82
CA VAL A 636 3.73 20.57 -19.03
C VAL A 636 4.57 19.49 -19.70
N LEU A 637 4.44 18.23 -19.27
CA LEU A 637 5.14 17.09 -19.83
C LEU A 637 4.74 16.78 -21.28
N ASP A 638 3.44 16.94 -21.59
CA ASP A 638 2.90 16.77 -22.94
C ASP A 638 3.29 17.92 -23.90
N GLY A 639 3.81 19.04 -23.37
CA GLY A 639 4.27 20.19 -24.14
C GLY A 639 3.16 21.10 -24.64
N ASP A 640 1.96 21.02 -24.04
CA ASP A 640 0.80 21.84 -24.40
C ASP A 640 1.06 23.33 -24.10
N ASP A 641 1.01 24.15 -25.15
CA ASP A 641 1.02 25.64 -25.15
C ASP A 641 1.82 26.32 -24.04
N MET A 642 3.12 25.91 -23.93
CA MET A 642 4.02 26.39 -22.89
C MET A 642 4.15 27.91 -22.86
N LYS A 643 4.20 28.57 -24.04
CA LYS A 643 4.38 30.01 -24.10
C LYS A 643 3.23 30.77 -23.44
N GLU A 644 1.99 30.40 -23.76
CA GLU A 644 0.81 31.06 -23.18
C GLU A 644 0.74 30.84 -21.67
N SER A 645 1.01 29.60 -21.21
CA SER A 645 1.06 29.27 -19.79
C SER A 645 2.12 30.08 -19.04
N VAL A 646 3.34 30.16 -19.55
CA VAL A 646 4.45 30.90 -18.95
C VAL A 646 4.15 32.40 -18.91
N LEU A 647 3.64 32.97 -20.00
CA LEU A 647 3.24 34.39 -20.03
C LEU A 647 2.09 34.68 -19.05
N GLY A 648 1.16 33.72 -18.87
CA GLY A 648 0.12 33.82 -17.86
C GLY A 648 0.70 33.90 -16.44
N MET A 649 1.62 33.00 -16.12
CA MET A 649 2.31 32.97 -14.80
C MET A 649 3.07 34.27 -14.53
N MET A 650 3.79 34.81 -15.53
CA MET A 650 4.51 36.07 -15.41
C MET A 650 3.56 37.24 -15.12
N LYS A 651 2.42 37.30 -15.82
CA LYS A 651 1.40 38.33 -15.58
C LYS A 651 0.77 38.23 -14.20
N GLU A 652 0.46 37.02 -13.75
CA GLU A 652 -0.09 36.77 -12.40
C GLU A 652 0.93 37.10 -11.32
N THR A 653 2.21 36.75 -11.51
CA THR A 653 3.28 37.12 -10.57
C THR A 653 3.37 38.63 -10.39
N VAL A 654 3.38 39.38 -11.48
CA VAL A 654 3.39 40.87 -11.44
C VAL A 654 2.15 41.41 -10.72
N ALA A 655 0.96 40.91 -11.06
CA ALA A 655 -0.28 41.35 -10.43
C ALA A 655 -0.30 41.10 -8.92
N ASN A 656 0.10 39.86 -8.51
CA ASN A 656 0.14 39.47 -7.11
C ASN A 656 1.06 40.40 -6.28
N HIS A 657 2.27 40.69 -6.75
CA HIS A 657 3.20 41.55 -6.03
C HIS A 657 2.68 43.01 -5.98
N VAL A 658 2.06 43.51 -7.06
CA VAL A 658 1.49 44.84 -7.04
C VAL A 658 0.34 44.93 -6.04
N TYR A 659 -0.63 44.03 -6.07
CA TYR A 659 -1.78 44.05 -5.16
C TYR A 659 -1.40 43.77 -3.70
N GLN A 660 -0.29 43.06 -3.46
CA GLN A 660 0.21 42.81 -2.10
C GLN A 660 0.77 44.07 -1.44
N VAL A 661 1.43 44.92 -2.21
CA VAL A 661 2.13 46.14 -1.73
C VAL A 661 1.29 47.40 -1.88
N ILE A 662 0.44 47.44 -2.89
CA ILE A 662 -0.31 48.67 -3.28
C ILE A 662 -1.82 48.41 -3.15
N SER A 663 -2.54 49.34 -2.53
CA SER A 663 -4.00 49.30 -2.36
C SER A 663 -4.68 50.48 -3.04
N ASP A 664 -5.83 50.25 -3.70
CA ASP A 664 -6.71 51.30 -4.25
C ASP A 664 -7.32 52.22 -3.19
N GLU A 665 -7.24 51.85 -1.91
CA GLU A 665 -7.73 52.66 -0.80
C GLU A 665 -6.82 53.84 -0.51
N LEU A 666 -5.57 53.80 -1.00
CA LEU A 666 -4.57 54.84 -0.81
C LEU A 666 -4.44 55.71 -2.10
N PRO A 667 -4.24 57.01 -1.98
CA PRO A 667 -3.93 57.84 -3.13
C PRO A 667 -2.57 57.44 -3.74
N PRO A 668 -2.35 57.59 -5.04
CA PRO A 668 -1.11 57.19 -5.73
C PRO A 668 0.19 57.77 -5.14
N GLU A 669 0.08 58.93 -4.47
CA GLU A 669 1.19 59.61 -3.80
C GLU A 669 1.68 58.83 -2.54
N GLU A 670 0.82 58.01 -1.96
CA GLU A 670 1.10 57.20 -0.76
C GLU A 670 1.45 55.76 -1.10
N TRP A 671 1.46 55.37 -2.37
CA TRP A 671 1.83 54.02 -2.78
C TRP A 671 3.30 53.74 -2.50
N ASP A 672 3.59 52.61 -1.83
CA ASP A 672 4.98 52.24 -1.50
C ASP A 672 5.69 51.58 -2.69
N LEU A 673 6.09 52.42 -3.64
CA LEU A 673 6.87 52.00 -4.80
C LEU A 673 8.29 51.53 -4.41
N ALA A 674 8.79 51.88 -3.22
CA ALA A 674 10.10 51.40 -2.79
C ALA A 674 10.03 49.94 -2.40
N ALA A 675 8.99 49.52 -1.65
CA ALA A 675 8.72 48.15 -1.33
C ALA A 675 8.44 47.33 -2.61
N LEU A 676 7.59 47.79 -3.51
CA LEU A 676 7.32 47.15 -4.78
C LEU A 676 8.59 46.90 -5.60
N ASN A 677 9.46 47.88 -5.72
CA ASN A 677 10.74 47.72 -6.42
C ASN A 677 11.66 46.73 -5.73
N ALA A 678 11.67 46.68 -4.39
CA ALA A 678 12.49 45.74 -3.63
C ALA A 678 12.02 44.27 -3.79
N GLU A 679 10.71 44.04 -3.95
CA GLU A 679 10.14 42.70 -4.09
C GLU A 679 10.10 42.23 -5.55
N LEU A 680 9.66 43.06 -6.50
CA LEU A 680 9.42 42.61 -7.87
C LEU A 680 10.68 42.61 -8.75
N LEU A 681 11.61 43.56 -8.61
CA LEU A 681 12.77 43.66 -9.50
C LEU A 681 13.77 42.50 -9.38
N PRO A 682 13.93 41.84 -8.23
CA PRO A 682 14.74 40.62 -8.15
C PRO A 682 14.14 39.41 -8.94
N ILE A 683 12.83 39.40 -9.14
CA ILE A 683 12.12 38.35 -9.87
C ILE A 683 12.06 38.67 -11.37
N VAL A 684 11.54 39.87 -11.69
CA VAL A 684 11.45 40.35 -13.04
C VAL A 684 12.37 41.56 -13.19
N PRO A 685 13.45 41.49 -13.95
CA PRO A 685 14.47 42.54 -14.06
C PRO A 685 13.98 43.75 -14.94
N LEU A 686 12.88 44.35 -14.52
CA LEU A 686 12.36 45.57 -15.10
C LEU A 686 13.22 46.80 -14.77
N ASN A 687 12.98 47.88 -15.47
CA ASN A 687 13.51 49.20 -15.06
C ASN A 687 12.85 49.62 -13.74
N LYS A 688 13.52 50.53 -13.00
CA LYS A 688 12.98 51.06 -11.76
C LYS A 688 11.54 51.55 -11.96
N ILE A 689 10.61 50.97 -11.22
CA ILE A 689 9.18 51.30 -11.30
C ILE A 689 8.94 52.68 -10.72
N VAL A 690 8.37 53.54 -11.54
CA VAL A 690 7.93 54.90 -11.20
C VAL A 690 6.56 55.13 -11.81
N LEU A 691 5.71 55.94 -11.17
CA LEU A 691 4.39 56.26 -11.70
C LEU A 691 4.46 57.23 -12.87
N THR A 692 3.73 56.90 -13.91
CA THR A 692 3.48 57.84 -15.03
C THR A 692 2.46 58.92 -14.63
N ASP A 693 2.40 60.02 -15.38
CA ASP A 693 1.42 61.07 -15.10
C ASP A 693 -0.03 60.60 -15.31
N ALA A 694 -0.23 59.63 -16.18
CA ALA A 694 -1.54 59.00 -16.38
C ALA A 694 -1.97 58.16 -15.16
N GLU A 695 -1.11 57.35 -14.60
CA GLU A 695 -1.38 56.56 -13.41
C GLU A 695 -1.62 57.41 -12.16
N LYS A 696 -0.85 58.46 -11.98
CA LYS A 696 -1.11 59.47 -10.91
C LYS A 696 -2.49 60.09 -11.05
N SER A 697 -2.95 60.33 -12.31
CA SER A 697 -4.25 60.93 -12.58
C SER A 697 -5.42 59.93 -12.49
N SER A 698 -5.22 58.67 -12.85
CA SER A 698 -6.28 57.66 -12.81
C SER A 698 -6.51 57.15 -11.38
N GLY A 699 -5.46 57.06 -10.58
CA GLY A 699 -5.51 56.55 -9.21
C GLY A 699 -5.92 55.08 -9.10
N LYS A 700 -5.79 54.29 -10.20
CA LYS A 700 -6.16 52.88 -10.21
C LYS A 700 -4.92 51.97 -10.25
N VAL A 701 -4.90 51.02 -9.37
CA VAL A 701 -3.82 50.02 -9.31
C VAL A 701 -3.81 49.12 -10.56
N ASP A 702 -4.98 48.85 -11.13
CA ASP A 702 -5.12 48.06 -12.37
C ASP A 702 -4.35 48.65 -13.56
N ASP A 703 -4.27 49.99 -13.68
CA ASP A 703 -3.53 50.63 -14.76
C ASP A 703 -2.02 50.42 -14.64
N LEU A 704 -1.50 50.42 -13.39
CA LEU A 704 -0.11 50.11 -13.09
C LEU A 704 0.18 48.61 -13.38
N VAL A 705 -0.72 47.73 -12.95
CA VAL A 705 -0.62 46.27 -13.20
C VAL A 705 -0.55 45.98 -14.70
N ALA A 706 -1.47 46.57 -15.48
CA ALA A 706 -1.53 46.37 -16.94
C ALA A 706 -0.22 46.79 -17.62
N ARG A 707 0.31 47.98 -17.27
CA ARG A 707 1.58 48.45 -17.82
C ARG A 707 2.75 47.54 -17.47
N LEU A 708 2.89 47.16 -16.19
CA LEU A 708 3.99 46.28 -15.75
C LEU A 708 3.90 44.89 -16.38
N GLN A 709 2.69 44.40 -16.61
CA GLN A 709 2.47 43.17 -17.35
C GLN A 709 2.92 43.26 -18.81
N GLU A 710 2.60 44.37 -19.50
CA GLU A 710 3.05 44.61 -20.87
C GLU A 710 4.58 44.75 -20.95
N GLU A 711 5.20 45.48 -20.02
CA GLU A 711 6.67 45.61 -19.94
C GLU A 711 7.35 44.26 -19.69
N THR A 712 6.75 43.43 -18.84
CA THR A 712 7.25 42.06 -18.52
C THR A 712 7.19 41.17 -19.75
N VAL A 713 6.07 41.15 -20.48
CA VAL A 713 5.92 40.40 -21.72
C VAL A 713 6.93 40.81 -22.77
N ALA A 714 7.08 42.17 -22.97
CA ALA A 714 8.05 42.70 -23.92
C ALA A 714 9.50 42.34 -23.58
N LEU A 715 9.84 42.32 -22.28
CA LEU A 715 11.16 41.90 -21.80
C LEU A 715 11.39 40.41 -22.06
N TYR A 716 10.37 39.57 -21.86
CA TYR A 716 10.46 38.14 -22.13
C TYR A 716 10.58 37.85 -23.64
N GLU A 717 9.83 38.54 -24.49
CA GLU A 717 9.95 38.42 -25.95
C GLU A 717 11.34 38.91 -26.48
N GLN A 718 11.97 39.84 -25.79
CA GLN A 718 13.36 40.21 -26.11
C GLN A 718 14.31 39.09 -25.72
N LYS A 719 14.11 38.46 -24.55
CA LYS A 719 14.92 37.33 -24.09
C LYS A 719 14.75 36.10 -24.99
N GLU A 720 13.53 35.84 -25.48
CA GLU A 720 13.28 34.77 -26.47
C GLU A 720 14.18 34.88 -27.70
N LYS A 721 14.45 36.09 -28.16
CA LYS A 721 15.36 36.33 -29.31
C LYS A 721 16.83 36.06 -28.99
N GLU A 722 17.25 36.14 -27.72
CA GLU A 722 18.60 35.77 -27.29
C GLU A 722 18.84 34.27 -27.33
N PHE A 723 17.74 33.47 -27.32
CA PHE A 723 17.74 32.01 -27.34
C PHE A 723 17.37 31.42 -28.71
N GLU A 724 17.44 32.21 -29.84
CA GLU A 724 17.06 31.70 -31.18
C GLU A 724 17.80 30.41 -31.61
N ASP A 725 18.99 30.15 -31.07
CA ASP A 725 19.77 28.95 -31.36
C ASP A 725 19.43 27.75 -30.45
N PHE A 726 18.49 27.89 -29.51
CA PHE A 726 18.11 26.87 -28.51
C PHE A 726 16.59 26.70 -28.50
N ASP A 727 16.15 25.47 -28.13
CA ASP A 727 14.70 25.24 -27.89
C ASP A 727 14.29 25.84 -26.55
N LEU A 728 13.85 27.10 -26.55
CA LEU A 728 13.39 27.79 -25.34
C LEU A 728 12.19 27.08 -24.72
N ARG A 729 11.32 26.44 -25.50
CA ARG A 729 10.14 25.71 -25.01
C ARG A 729 10.56 24.51 -24.14
N GLU A 730 11.62 23.81 -24.56
CA GLU A 730 12.20 22.73 -23.74
C GLU A 730 12.83 23.26 -22.45
N ILE A 731 13.48 24.43 -22.49
CA ILE A 731 14.02 25.05 -21.26
C ILE A 731 12.89 25.45 -20.32
N GLU A 732 11.82 26.07 -20.82
CA GLU A 732 10.62 26.41 -20.03
C GLU A 732 10.02 25.16 -19.39
N ARG A 733 9.87 24.08 -20.16
CA ARG A 733 9.33 22.81 -19.69
C ARG A 733 10.17 22.23 -18.55
N ILE A 734 11.49 22.16 -18.72
CA ILE A 734 12.39 21.58 -17.70
C ILE A 734 12.40 22.42 -16.42
N ILE A 735 12.45 23.75 -16.55
CA ILE A 735 12.45 24.66 -15.39
C ILE A 735 11.13 24.51 -14.63
N LEU A 736 10.00 24.54 -15.33
CA LEU A 736 8.68 24.46 -14.70
C LEU A 736 8.47 23.11 -14.01
N LEU A 737 8.86 22.00 -14.64
CA LEU A 737 8.79 20.66 -14.02
C LEU A 737 9.65 20.61 -12.76
N LYS A 738 10.89 21.11 -12.79
CA LYS A 738 11.77 21.12 -11.60
C LYS A 738 11.20 21.95 -10.45
N VAL A 739 10.62 23.12 -10.76
CA VAL A 739 10.03 23.98 -9.74
C VAL A 739 8.76 23.34 -9.16
N ILE A 740 7.88 22.79 -10.01
CA ILE A 740 6.68 22.06 -9.58
C ILE A 740 7.08 20.92 -8.65
N ASP A 741 8.00 20.05 -9.07
CA ASP A 741 8.39 18.85 -8.31
C ASP A 741 8.96 19.22 -6.94
N ARG A 742 9.86 20.22 -6.88
CA ARG A 742 10.43 20.66 -5.61
C ARG A 742 9.36 21.24 -4.67
N LYS A 743 8.53 22.17 -5.15
CA LYS A 743 7.50 22.81 -4.34
C LYS A 743 6.41 21.83 -3.89
N TRP A 744 6.06 20.87 -4.75
CA TRP A 744 5.12 19.84 -4.41
C TRP A 744 5.66 18.88 -3.33
N MET A 745 6.95 18.48 -3.42
CA MET A 745 7.59 17.67 -2.38
C MET A 745 7.67 18.40 -1.03
N ASP A 746 7.97 19.70 -1.04
CA ASP A 746 7.96 20.51 0.18
C ASP A 746 6.55 20.60 0.77
N HIS A 747 5.55 20.83 -0.08
CA HIS A 747 4.15 20.91 0.34
C HIS A 747 3.62 19.60 0.95
N ILE A 748 3.99 18.43 0.41
CA ILE A 748 3.63 17.14 1.01
C ILE A 748 4.17 17.03 2.44
N ASP A 749 5.43 17.41 2.64
CA ASP A 749 6.06 17.41 3.96
C ASP A 749 5.37 18.37 4.94
N ASP A 750 5.05 19.58 4.50
CA ASP A 750 4.31 20.58 5.27
C ASP A 750 2.90 20.10 5.66
N MET A 751 2.21 19.43 4.73
CA MET A 751 0.88 18.85 4.98
C MET A 751 0.94 17.68 5.97
N ASP A 752 1.99 16.87 5.94
CA ASP A 752 2.19 15.80 6.93
C ASP A 752 2.46 16.41 8.32
N GLN A 753 3.28 17.48 8.42
CA GLN A 753 3.50 18.21 9.69
C GLN A 753 2.21 18.86 10.22
N LEU A 754 1.41 19.46 9.34
CA LEU A 754 0.10 20.01 9.71
C LEU A 754 -0.82 18.93 10.31
N ARG A 755 -0.84 17.74 9.73
CA ARG A 755 -1.66 16.62 10.20
C ARG A 755 -1.32 16.18 11.62
N GLU A 756 -0.03 16.19 11.99
CA GLU A 756 0.40 15.82 13.34
C GLU A 756 -0.13 16.78 14.41
N GLY A 757 -0.17 18.08 14.12
CA GLY A 757 -0.61 19.12 15.06
C GLY A 757 -2.11 19.37 15.09
N ILE A 758 -2.82 19.12 13.99
CA ILE A 758 -4.23 19.57 13.81
C ILE A 758 -5.21 18.86 14.76
N GLY A 759 -4.87 17.65 15.23
CA GLY A 759 -5.70 16.88 16.16
C GLY A 759 -6.00 17.63 17.46
N LEU A 760 -5.14 18.57 17.86
CA LEU A 760 -5.34 19.41 19.06
C LEU A 760 -6.53 20.37 18.90
N GLN A 761 -6.96 20.70 17.71
CA GLN A 761 -8.12 21.55 17.44
C GLN A 761 -9.43 20.95 17.94
N ALA A 762 -9.50 19.62 18.10
CA ALA A 762 -10.66 18.94 18.68
C ALA A 762 -10.97 19.43 20.13
N TYR A 763 -9.93 19.83 20.90
CA TYR A 763 -10.15 20.41 22.23
C TYR A 763 -10.86 21.77 22.18
N GLY A 764 -10.69 22.52 21.07
CA GLY A 764 -11.42 23.76 20.79
C GLY A 764 -12.81 23.55 20.20
N GLN A 765 -13.34 22.32 20.20
CA GLN A 765 -14.63 21.93 19.61
C GLN A 765 -14.70 22.21 18.10
N ARG A 766 -13.56 22.24 17.43
CA ARG A 766 -13.46 22.34 15.96
C ARG A 766 -13.21 20.95 15.37
N ASP A 767 -13.79 20.69 14.20
CA ASP A 767 -13.53 19.44 13.48
C ASP A 767 -12.12 19.47 12.87
N PRO A 768 -11.18 18.59 13.30
CA PRO A 768 -9.81 18.60 12.81
C PRO A 768 -9.68 18.42 11.29
N VAL A 769 -10.58 17.65 10.66
CA VAL A 769 -10.56 17.43 9.20
C VAL A 769 -10.95 18.70 8.45
N VAL A 770 -11.92 19.46 8.99
CA VAL A 770 -12.33 20.74 8.40
C VAL A 770 -11.21 21.77 8.52
N GLU A 771 -10.59 21.89 9.70
CA GLU A 771 -9.45 22.80 9.92
C GLU A 771 -8.24 22.42 9.04
N TYR A 772 -7.96 21.11 8.90
CA TYR A 772 -6.92 20.60 8.02
C TYR A 772 -7.16 20.98 6.56
N ARG A 773 -8.43 20.88 6.10
CA ARG A 773 -8.81 21.27 4.75
C ARG A 773 -8.61 22.78 4.52
N MET A 774 -9.02 23.59 5.48
CA MET A 774 -8.90 25.06 5.36
C MET A 774 -7.44 25.50 5.33
N ALA A 775 -6.62 25.05 6.28
CA ALA A 775 -5.20 25.35 6.32
C ALA A 775 -4.46 24.79 5.10
N GLY A 776 -4.75 23.55 4.70
CA GLY A 776 -4.16 22.93 3.51
C GLY A 776 -4.52 23.65 2.21
N PHE A 777 -5.72 24.24 2.11
CA PHE A 777 -6.09 25.06 0.96
C PHE A 777 -5.27 26.35 0.89
N GLU A 778 -5.06 27.02 2.01
CA GLU A 778 -4.22 28.22 2.09
C GLU A 778 -2.77 27.89 1.70
N MET A 779 -2.20 26.85 2.28
CA MET A 779 -0.84 26.39 1.96
C MET A 779 -0.69 26.00 0.48
N PHE A 780 -1.69 25.36 -0.12
CA PHE A 780 -1.70 25.01 -1.54
C PHE A 780 -1.72 26.23 -2.45
N ASN A 781 -2.50 27.25 -2.11
CA ASN A 781 -2.55 28.52 -2.85
C ASN A 781 -1.20 29.24 -2.77
N ASP A 782 -0.57 29.26 -1.59
CA ASP A 782 0.74 29.89 -1.41
C ASP A 782 1.83 29.13 -2.18
N MET A 783 1.79 27.81 -2.18
CA MET A 783 2.67 26.97 -3.02
C MET A 783 2.49 27.29 -4.51
N THR A 784 1.25 27.42 -4.99
CA THR A 784 0.96 27.72 -6.39
C THR A 784 1.53 29.09 -6.81
N LYS A 785 1.37 30.11 -5.95
CA LYS A 785 1.99 31.43 -6.16
C LYS A 785 3.52 31.32 -6.18
N ALA A 786 4.10 30.55 -5.25
CA ALA A 786 5.55 30.35 -5.20
C ALA A 786 6.10 29.61 -6.44
N ILE A 787 5.32 28.68 -7.03
CA ILE A 787 5.67 28.06 -8.32
C ILE A 787 5.72 29.10 -9.45
N GLN A 788 4.71 29.96 -9.54
CA GLN A 788 4.64 31.00 -10.56
C GLN A 788 5.79 31.98 -10.42
N GLU A 789 6.04 32.47 -9.21
CA GLU A 789 7.11 33.43 -8.89
C GLU A 789 8.49 32.86 -9.20
N GLU A 790 8.79 31.64 -8.70
CA GLU A 790 10.10 31.03 -8.87
C GLU A 790 10.37 30.64 -10.33
N THR A 791 9.34 30.15 -11.04
CA THR A 791 9.45 29.88 -12.48
C THR A 791 9.72 31.16 -13.27
N THR A 792 9.01 32.23 -12.96
CA THR A 792 9.21 33.55 -13.57
C THR A 792 10.64 34.05 -13.33
N GLY A 793 11.09 34.02 -12.08
CA GLY A 793 12.46 34.42 -11.70
C GLY A 793 13.53 33.57 -12.40
N ALA A 794 13.37 32.27 -12.40
CA ALA A 794 14.32 31.34 -13.04
C ALA A 794 14.42 31.59 -14.55
N LEU A 795 13.28 31.79 -15.23
CA LEU A 795 13.26 32.05 -16.66
C LEU A 795 13.92 33.38 -17.03
N PHE A 796 13.77 34.43 -16.22
CA PHE A 796 14.46 35.72 -16.45
C PHE A 796 15.96 35.69 -16.14
N HIS A 797 16.42 34.80 -15.22
CA HIS A 797 17.82 34.74 -14.80
C HIS A 797 18.61 33.59 -15.45
N VAL A 798 17.95 32.69 -16.23
CA VAL A 798 18.65 31.63 -16.93
C VAL A 798 19.69 32.21 -17.91
N GLN A 799 20.92 31.68 -17.86
CA GLN A 799 22.01 32.03 -18.78
C GLN A 799 22.48 30.75 -19.47
N VAL A 800 22.75 30.83 -20.76
CA VAL A 800 23.29 29.70 -21.52
C VAL A 800 24.80 29.60 -21.29
N GLU A 801 25.20 28.72 -20.33
CA GLU A 801 26.58 28.25 -20.32
C GLU A 801 26.66 26.99 -21.20
N GLN A 802 27.72 26.85 -22.02
CA GLN A 802 27.88 25.78 -23.01
C GLN A 802 28.01 24.35 -22.40
N LYS A 803 27.68 24.15 -21.14
CA LYS A 803 27.57 22.83 -20.47
C LYS A 803 26.38 22.81 -19.56
N ILE A 804 25.23 22.37 -20.05
CA ILE A 804 24.15 21.89 -19.19
C ILE A 804 24.55 20.45 -18.80
N GLU A 805 25.24 20.28 -17.67
CA GLU A 805 25.24 18.98 -16.99
C GLU A 805 23.81 18.78 -16.44
N ARG A 806 23.10 17.77 -16.94
CA ARG A 806 21.81 17.37 -16.38
C ARG A 806 22.03 17.06 -14.90
N GLU A 807 21.44 17.84 -14.01
CA GLU A 807 21.29 17.41 -12.62
C GLU A 807 20.43 16.16 -12.62
N GLU A 808 20.99 15.06 -12.13
CA GLU A 808 20.22 13.82 -11.95
C GLU A 808 19.00 14.12 -11.06
N ALA A 809 17.86 13.58 -11.43
CA ALA A 809 16.66 13.58 -10.57
C ALA A 809 17.02 13.07 -9.17
N PRO A 810 16.34 13.50 -8.11
CA PRO A 810 16.65 13.05 -6.75
C PRO A 810 16.69 11.52 -6.72
N LYS A 811 17.84 10.97 -6.28
CA LYS A 811 18.03 9.52 -6.23
C LYS A 811 16.97 8.92 -5.31
N ILE A 812 16.11 8.10 -5.90
CA ILE A 812 15.17 7.29 -5.14
C ILE A 812 16.02 6.34 -4.28
N THR A 813 15.95 6.49 -2.96
CA THR A 813 16.71 5.66 -2.02
C THR A 813 15.96 4.42 -1.57
N GLY A 814 14.66 4.36 -1.87
CA GLY A 814 13.79 3.22 -1.63
C GLY A 814 12.32 3.58 -1.71
N THR A 815 11.50 2.58 -1.88
CA THR A 815 10.05 2.68 -1.67
C THR A 815 9.70 2.02 -0.34
N ASN A 816 8.59 2.37 0.27
CA ASN A 816 8.15 1.71 1.50
C ASN A 816 7.74 0.24 1.29
N LYS A 817 7.91 -0.29 0.09
CA LYS A 817 7.54 -1.66 -0.31
C LYS A 817 8.54 -2.35 -1.24
N ASP A 818 9.76 -1.80 -1.45
CA ASP A 818 10.76 -2.46 -2.29
C ASP A 818 11.17 -3.82 -1.73
N ALA A 819 11.14 -4.83 -2.58
CA ALA A 819 11.78 -6.10 -2.29
C ALA A 819 13.30 -5.97 -2.46
N GLU A 820 14.09 -6.68 -1.64
CA GLU A 820 15.53 -6.75 -1.84
C GLU A 820 15.83 -7.24 -3.25
N VAL A 821 16.44 -6.38 -4.05
CA VAL A 821 17.19 -6.86 -5.21
C VAL A 821 18.41 -7.60 -4.65
N GLU A 822 18.42 -8.93 -4.74
CA GLU A 822 19.65 -9.69 -4.49
C GLU A 822 20.78 -9.02 -5.30
N LYS A 823 21.71 -8.42 -4.59
CA LYS A 823 23.00 -8.04 -5.19
C LYS A 823 23.66 -9.33 -5.64
N LYS A 824 23.40 -9.76 -6.89
CA LYS A 824 24.22 -10.80 -7.52
C LYS A 824 25.67 -10.42 -7.28
N PRO A 825 26.51 -11.27 -6.71
CA PRO A 825 27.90 -10.92 -6.46
C PRO A 825 28.50 -10.45 -7.77
N TYR A 826 29.04 -9.23 -7.76
CA TYR A 826 29.69 -8.64 -8.92
C TYR A 826 30.82 -9.57 -9.38
N VAL A 827 30.56 -10.39 -10.37
CA VAL A 827 31.54 -11.22 -11.01
C VAL A 827 32.39 -10.30 -11.86
N ARG A 828 33.53 -9.87 -11.33
CA ARG A 828 34.54 -9.14 -12.08
C ARG A 828 34.91 -9.96 -13.30
N LYS A 829 34.52 -9.51 -14.48
CA LYS A 829 35.06 -10.03 -15.76
C LYS A 829 36.51 -9.62 -15.88
N GLY A 830 37.42 -10.38 -15.30
CA GLY A 830 38.86 -10.17 -15.38
C GLY A 830 39.61 -10.81 -14.22
N ALA A 831 40.65 -11.56 -14.49
CA ALA A 831 41.54 -12.14 -13.49
C ALA A 831 42.18 -11.05 -12.63
N LYS A 832 42.11 -11.23 -11.30
CA LYS A 832 42.71 -10.32 -10.33
C LYS A 832 44.24 -10.34 -10.49
N VAL A 833 44.83 -9.30 -11.09
CA VAL A 833 46.29 -9.19 -11.22
C VAL A 833 46.86 -8.90 -9.84
N GLY A 834 47.67 -9.81 -9.32
CA GLY A 834 48.33 -9.67 -8.03
C GLY A 834 49.41 -8.58 -8.08
N ARG A 835 49.72 -7.99 -6.93
CA ARG A 835 50.76 -6.91 -6.84
C ARG A 835 52.13 -7.29 -7.44
N ASN A 836 52.47 -8.58 -7.44
CA ASN A 836 53.72 -9.11 -7.95
C ASN A 836 53.63 -9.71 -9.35
N ASP A 837 52.48 -9.80 -9.95
CA ASP A 837 52.30 -10.35 -11.29
C ASP A 837 52.77 -9.41 -12.38
N PRO A 838 53.11 -9.92 -13.57
CA PRO A 838 53.49 -9.10 -14.73
C PRO A 838 52.34 -8.10 -15.04
N CYS A 839 52.70 -6.86 -15.31
CA CYS A 839 51.71 -5.84 -15.61
C CYS A 839 51.00 -6.10 -16.93
N PRO A 840 49.66 -6.09 -17.01
CA PRO A 840 48.90 -6.36 -18.24
C PRO A 840 49.13 -5.31 -19.34
N CYS A 841 49.81 -4.20 -19.05
CA CYS A 841 50.20 -3.20 -20.07
C CYS A 841 51.38 -3.64 -20.99
N GLY A 842 51.91 -4.84 -20.80
CA GLY A 842 53.02 -5.35 -21.63
C GLY A 842 54.42 -4.79 -21.33
N SER A 843 54.58 -3.99 -20.25
CA SER A 843 55.84 -3.34 -19.89
C SER A 843 56.90 -4.26 -19.29
N GLY A 844 56.65 -5.55 -19.07
CA GLY A 844 57.55 -6.50 -18.42
C GLY A 844 57.81 -6.24 -16.93
N LYS A 845 57.28 -5.17 -16.34
CA LYS A 845 57.44 -4.84 -14.93
C LYS A 845 56.31 -5.47 -14.08
N LYS A 846 56.59 -5.73 -12.79
CA LYS A 846 55.54 -6.16 -11.84
C LYS A 846 54.45 -5.08 -11.69
N TYR A 847 53.19 -5.49 -11.54
CA TYR A 847 52.01 -4.57 -11.48
C TYR A 847 52.19 -3.43 -10.48
N LYS A 848 52.71 -3.69 -9.27
CA LYS A 848 52.99 -2.68 -8.25
C LYS A 848 54.04 -1.62 -8.65
N ASN A 849 54.88 -1.94 -9.65
CA ASN A 849 55.94 -1.05 -10.12
C ASN A 849 55.61 -0.39 -11.47
N CYS A 850 54.40 -0.57 -11.96
CA CYS A 850 53.85 -0.02 -13.20
C CYS A 850 52.47 0.58 -13.01
N CYS A 851 51.40 0.04 -13.60
CA CYS A 851 50.04 0.57 -13.54
C CYS A 851 49.39 0.49 -12.16
N GLY A 852 49.92 -0.33 -11.24
CA GLY A 852 49.44 -0.43 -9.85
C GLY A 852 50.26 0.40 -8.84
N ARG A 853 51.08 1.36 -9.30
CA ARG A 853 51.95 2.17 -8.40
C ARG A 853 51.20 3.23 -7.62
N ASN A 854 50.07 3.69 -8.17
CA ASN A 854 49.25 4.75 -7.59
C ASN A 854 47.82 4.28 -7.21
N LYS A 855 47.60 2.96 -7.04
CA LYS A 855 46.35 2.37 -6.56
C LYS A 855 46.57 1.69 -5.23
#